data_e64bb5d8b541966dcdb264a8960235eb
#
_entry.id   e64bb5d8b541966dcdb264a8960235eb
#
_cell.length_a   1.000
_cell.length_b   1.000
_cell.length_c   1.000
_cell.angle_alpha   90.00
_cell.angle_beta   90.00
_cell.angle_gamma   90.00
#
_symmetry.space_group_name_H-M   'P 1'
#
loop_
_entity.id
_entity.type
_entity.pdbx_description
1 polymer ?
#
loop_
_entity_poly.entity_id
_entity_poly.type
_entity_poly.pdbx_seq_one_letter_code
_entity_poly.pdbx_strand_id
1 'polypeptide(L)'
;MQRLFLLDGMALAYRAHFALIRSPIYTSKGVNSSAVYGFTNTILTILESEKPTHLAVAFDTRAPTPRHRLYPEYKANREEMPEDLATALPGIKRLCEAFRIPILEIDGYEADDIIGTLAGHADRKGGFETFMVTPDKDFGQLVSEHCVMWKPGRKGKEHEIIDLTALKDLWEIEAPEQVIDILGLMGDKSDNIPGVPGVGEKTAKKLIAEWGSVERILENTDSLKGKLRERMVENADQARLSRQLATIIRDVPVEKSIEELALKDRDDAAVQSLFTEFEFNALGKRLFGKDFVAGRGHASVTDGKQSDPTLTANLKTIEDLNPVYTLVATDTKRRELAAKLTQQKVYCFDIETTSLDRFSSNILGIAFSWEEGAAFYATLPDREALEIFRPALSGGSEKIGHNLKYDLAVLRSHGIEVSSPLFDTLIAHTLLYPEQRHSMDYLAESLLGYSPIKLSDLTGGDSSEAEEGGGQGDLFSEKDILDTASIPVEKMARYAAEDADVTLQLANLLRPGLEEKGQSRVFYDIEARVLPVLVAMENEGIALDLEVLASCGKTMQKRIDVLSASLIEQAGRDFNLNSPKQLGEILFNEMKLVEKPRKTATGQYRTDEQTLTTLAVKHPFVADILSYRQASKLKSTYVDRLPDWVAQKDGRVHTQFHQLVAATGRLASSDPNLQNIPRSAEFRKLYLPTDGKVFVICDYSQIELRVCAELAGETKMIEAMRQGEDLH
;
A
#
# COMPACT_ATOMS: atom_id res chain seq x y z
N MET A 1 22.00 -20.14 29.16
CA MET A 1 22.61 -20.27 27.83
C MET A 1 22.72 -18.90 27.19
N GLN A 2 23.75 -18.65 26.41
CA GLN A 2 23.88 -17.45 25.58
C GLN A 2 22.98 -17.61 24.36
N ARG A 3 22.33 -16.51 23.92
CA ARG A 3 21.37 -16.54 22.80
C ARG A 3 22.02 -15.91 21.56
N LEU A 4 22.29 -16.72 20.54
CA LEU A 4 22.89 -16.34 19.27
C LEU A 4 21.82 -16.25 18.19
N PHE A 5 21.64 -15.05 17.59
CA PHE A 5 20.73 -14.83 16.46
C PHE A 5 21.53 -14.61 15.18
N LEU A 6 21.31 -15.46 14.18
CA LEU A 6 21.92 -15.41 12.86
C LEU A 6 20.85 -15.09 11.84
N LEU A 7 20.91 -13.90 11.24
CA LEU A 7 19.89 -13.37 10.35
C LEU A 7 20.27 -13.59 8.88
N ASP A 8 19.37 -14.14 8.12
CA ASP A 8 19.44 -14.17 6.65
C ASP A 8 19.03 -12.79 6.10
N GLY A 9 20.02 -11.97 5.77
CA GLY A 9 19.84 -10.58 5.41
C GLY A 9 19.04 -10.40 4.12
N MET A 10 19.31 -11.23 3.11
CA MET A 10 18.58 -11.15 1.84
C MET A 10 17.14 -11.59 1.98
N ALA A 11 16.88 -12.73 2.59
CA ALA A 11 15.51 -13.21 2.78
C ALA A 11 14.65 -12.23 3.60
N LEU A 12 15.23 -11.60 4.62
CA LEU A 12 14.55 -10.57 5.42
C LEU A 12 14.31 -9.28 4.63
N ALA A 13 15.27 -8.84 3.82
CA ALA A 13 15.13 -7.66 2.96
C ALA A 13 14.04 -7.85 1.89
N TYR A 14 14.04 -8.99 1.20
CA TYR A 14 12.97 -9.36 0.26
C TYR A 14 11.61 -9.43 0.95
N ARG A 15 11.55 -10.06 2.11
CA ARG A 15 10.31 -10.15 2.89
C ARG A 15 9.77 -8.76 3.26
N ALA A 16 10.63 -7.86 3.72
CA ALA A 16 10.27 -6.50 4.08
C ALA A 16 9.75 -5.72 2.85
N HIS A 17 10.43 -5.82 1.71
CA HIS A 17 10.03 -5.21 0.45
C HIS A 17 8.63 -5.68 0.01
N PHE A 18 8.41 -6.99 -0.09
CA PHE A 18 7.12 -7.53 -0.53
C PHE A 18 5.99 -7.38 0.48
N ALA A 19 6.28 -7.27 1.76
CA ALA A 19 5.25 -7.01 2.78
C ALA A 19 4.60 -5.63 2.60
N LEU A 20 5.36 -4.64 2.15
CA LEU A 20 4.94 -3.26 1.97
C LEU A 20 4.72 -2.86 0.49
N ILE A 21 4.79 -3.81 -0.45
CA ILE A 21 4.67 -3.52 -1.89
C ILE A 21 3.33 -2.86 -2.28
N ARG A 22 2.26 -3.10 -1.51
CA ARG A 22 0.92 -2.51 -1.76
C ARG A 22 0.72 -1.16 -1.07
N SER A 23 1.56 -0.84 -0.10
CA SER A 23 1.52 0.40 0.67
C SER A 23 2.96 0.79 1.01
N PRO A 24 3.74 1.20 -0.01
CA PRO A 24 5.15 1.49 0.17
C PRO A 24 5.34 2.76 1.00
N ILE A 25 6.43 2.79 1.76
CA ILE A 25 6.83 3.93 2.57
C ILE A 25 7.88 4.71 1.79
N TYR A 26 7.56 5.95 1.44
CA TYR A 26 8.49 6.85 0.79
C TYR A 26 8.96 7.94 1.75
N THR A 27 10.21 8.34 1.61
CA THR A 27 10.69 9.56 2.24
C THR A 27 10.16 10.78 1.50
N SER A 28 10.21 11.97 2.12
CA SER A 28 9.86 13.25 1.46
C SER A 28 10.66 13.51 0.18
N LYS A 29 11.81 12.85 0.03
CA LYS A 29 12.67 12.90 -1.18
C LYS A 29 12.30 11.86 -2.24
N GLY A 30 11.21 11.12 -2.06
CA GLY A 30 10.76 10.09 -3.01
C GLY A 30 11.56 8.78 -2.98
N VAL A 31 12.38 8.55 -1.95
CA VAL A 31 13.14 7.30 -1.80
C VAL A 31 12.25 6.25 -1.14
N ASN A 32 12.08 5.10 -1.79
CA ASN A 32 11.35 3.98 -1.20
C ASN A 32 12.15 3.38 -0.01
N SER A 33 11.68 3.65 1.19
CA SER A 33 12.30 3.19 2.45
C SER A 33 11.64 1.93 3.04
N SER A 34 10.67 1.33 2.35
CA SER A 34 9.87 0.19 2.83
C SER A 34 10.70 -0.99 3.29
N ALA A 35 11.69 -1.40 2.48
CA ALA A 35 12.56 -2.53 2.81
C ALA A 35 13.44 -2.23 4.03
N VAL A 36 13.99 -0.99 4.12
CA VAL A 36 14.77 -0.55 5.28
C VAL A 36 13.90 -0.53 6.54
N TYR A 37 12.67 0.01 6.44
CA TYR A 37 11.71 0.06 7.54
C TYR A 37 11.37 -1.33 8.08
N GLY A 38 10.95 -2.24 7.20
CA GLY A 38 10.55 -3.59 7.60
C GLY A 38 11.71 -4.42 8.17
N PHE A 39 12.91 -4.24 7.61
CA PHE A 39 14.13 -4.86 8.13
C PHE A 39 14.48 -4.33 9.53
N THR A 40 14.46 -3.00 9.71
CA THR A 40 14.66 -2.33 11.00
C THR A 40 13.67 -2.81 12.04
N ASN A 41 12.40 -2.87 11.69
CA ASN A 41 11.36 -3.35 12.59
C ASN A 41 11.60 -4.80 13.05
N THR A 42 12.12 -5.66 12.17
CA THR A 42 12.48 -7.04 12.52
C THR A 42 13.65 -7.06 13.50
N ILE A 43 14.69 -6.25 13.28
CA ILE A 43 15.83 -6.12 14.24
C ILE A 43 15.32 -5.64 15.60
N LEU A 44 14.54 -4.56 15.65
CA LEU A 44 14.01 -4.02 16.91
C LEU A 44 13.17 -5.05 17.66
N THR A 45 12.32 -5.79 16.95
CA THR A 45 11.52 -6.86 17.54
C THR A 45 12.40 -7.94 18.18
N ILE A 46 13.46 -8.39 17.48
CA ILE A 46 14.40 -9.38 18.04
C ILE A 46 15.11 -8.83 19.27
N LEU A 47 15.62 -7.60 19.20
CA LEU A 47 16.34 -6.97 20.33
C LEU A 47 15.48 -6.81 21.58
N GLU A 48 14.21 -6.43 21.42
CA GLU A 48 13.29 -6.17 22.53
C GLU A 48 12.68 -7.45 23.11
N SER A 49 12.17 -8.35 22.24
CA SER A 49 11.43 -9.53 22.67
C SER A 49 12.36 -10.68 23.04
N GLU A 50 13.42 -10.89 22.25
CA GLU A 50 14.28 -12.08 22.37
C GLU A 50 15.55 -11.81 23.20
N LYS A 51 15.95 -10.56 23.35
CA LYS A 51 17.12 -10.14 24.15
C LYS A 51 18.36 -10.95 23.83
N PRO A 52 18.83 -10.98 22.57
CA PRO A 52 19.99 -11.75 22.16
C PRO A 52 21.26 -11.29 22.89
N THR A 53 22.18 -12.24 23.16
CA THR A 53 23.52 -11.91 23.63
C THR A 53 24.50 -11.75 22.47
N HIS A 54 24.22 -12.41 21.34
CA HIS A 54 25.01 -12.39 20.12
C HIS A 54 24.09 -12.25 18.93
N LEU A 55 24.48 -11.44 17.95
CA LEU A 55 23.69 -11.18 16.76
C LEU A 55 24.61 -10.93 15.56
N ALA A 56 24.28 -11.50 14.40
CA ALA A 56 24.94 -11.20 13.14
C ALA A 56 23.97 -11.32 11.98
N VAL A 57 24.26 -10.60 10.88
CA VAL A 57 23.48 -10.67 9.64
C VAL A 57 24.39 -11.15 8.51
N ALA A 58 23.99 -12.21 7.81
CA ALA A 58 24.69 -12.71 6.64
C ALA A 58 23.99 -12.23 5.36
N PHE A 59 24.76 -11.80 4.36
CA PHE A 59 24.26 -11.44 3.02
C PHE A 59 24.97 -12.23 1.94
N ASP A 60 24.24 -12.52 0.87
CA ASP A 60 24.81 -13.07 -0.36
C ASP A 60 25.66 -12.02 -1.07
N THR A 61 26.76 -12.47 -1.68
CA THR A 61 27.54 -11.66 -2.60
C THR A 61 27.15 -11.94 -4.06
N ARG A 62 27.66 -11.12 -4.98
CA ARG A 62 27.46 -11.35 -6.43
C ARG A 62 28.39 -12.41 -7.02
N ALA A 63 29.34 -12.92 -6.24
CA ALA A 63 30.31 -13.89 -6.69
C ALA A 63 29.66 -15.27 -6.93
N PRO A 64 29.99 -15.96 -8.05
CA PRO A 64 29.46 -17.30 -8.29
C PRO A 64 29.90 -18.29 -7.21
N THR A 65 28.95 -19.07 -6.70
CA THR A 65 29.18 -20.10 -5.68
C THR A 65 29.60 -21.45 -6.28
N PRO A 66 30.08 -22.44 -5.49
CA PRO A 66 30.33 -23.78 -5.95
C PRO A 66 29.11 -24.45 -6.60
N ARG A 67 27.88 -24.10 -6.16
CA ARG A 67 26.63 -24.61 -6.74
C ARG A 67 26.45 -24.16 -8.19
N HIS A 68 26.77 -22.90 -8.52
CA HIS A 68 26.74 -22.39 -9.91
C HIS A 68 27.77 -23.08 -10.81
N ARG A 69 28.94 -23.48 -10.28
CA ARG A 69 29.96 -24.22 -11.03
C ARG A 69 29.52 -25.67 -11.28
N LEU A 70 28.84 -26.27 -10.31
CA LEU A 70 28.32 -27.64 -10.40
C LEU A 70 27.12 -27.73 -11.34
N TYR A 71 26.23 -26.73 -11.27
CA TYR A 71 25.01 -26.67 -12.06
C TYR A 71 24.74 -25.21 -12.50
N PRO A 72 25.13 -24.87 -13.75
CA PRO A 72 25.02 -23.49 -14.26
C PRO A 72 23.59 -22.92 -14.26
N GLU A 73 22.58 -23.78 -14.28
CA GLU A 73 21.17 -23.38 -14.22
C GLU A 73 20.67 -23.12 -12.78
N TYR A 74 21.52 -23.33 -11.77
CA TYR A 74 21.19 -23.04 -10.37
C TYR A 74 20.78 -21.57 -10.21
N LYS A 75 19.59 -21.34 -9.67
CA LYS A 75 18.96 -20.00 -9.50
C LYS A 75 18.77 -19.18 -10.80
N ALA A 76 18.94 -19.76 -11.98
CA ALA A 76 18.82 -19.06 -13.26
C ALA A 76 17.38 -18.59 -13.57
N ASN A 77 16.38 -19.15 -12.91
CA ASN A 77 14.98 -18.76 -13.02
C ASN A 77 14.56 -17.65 -12.04
N ARG A 78 15.47 -17.15 -11.19
CA ARG A 78 15.19 -16.02 -10.31
C ARG A 78 15.10 -14.74 -11.13
N GLU A 79 14.04 -13.97 -10.91
CA GLU A 79 13.92 -12.63 -11.49
C GLU A 79 15.03 -11.73 -10.96
N GLU A 80 15.40 -10.73 -11.74
CA GLU A 80 16.32 -9.68 -11.28
C GLU A 80 15.77 -9.02 -10.02
N MET A 81 16.68 -8.62 -9.14
CA MET A 81 16.32 -7.93 -7.91
C MET A 81 15.56 -6.64 -8.25
N PRO A 82 14.38 -6.39 -7.63
CA PRO A 82 13.68 -5.14 -7.80
C PRO A 82 14.60 -3.94 -7.56
N GLU A 83 14.53 -2.92 -8.41
CA GLU A 83 15.38 -1.73 -8.34
C GLU A 83 15.29 -1.03 -6.97
N ASP A 84 14.08 -0.91 -6.43
CA ASP A 84 13.82 -0.35 -5.09
C ASP A 84 14.55 -1.13 -3.99
N LEU A 85 14.57 -2.46 -4.09
CA LEU A 85 15.28 -3.29 -3.11
C LEU A 85 16.79 -3.16 -3.27
N ALA A 86 17.29 -3.11 -4.51
CA ALA A 86 18.72 -2.89 -4.78
C ALA A 86 19.18 -1.54 -4.21
N THR A 87 18.35 -0.50 -4.33
CA THR A 87 18.59 0.84 -3.76
C THR A 87 18.53 0.85 -2.23
N ALA A 88 17.69 0.02 -1.62
CA ALA A 88 17.52 -0.05 -0.17
C ALA A 88 18.64 -0.82 0.55
N LEU A 89 19.31 -1.78 -0.11
CA LEU A 89 20.35 -2.63 0.52
C LEU A 89 21.49 -1.85 1.18
N PRO A 90 22.07 -0.80 0.58
CA PRO A 90 23.08 0.02 1.26
C PRO A 90 22.55 0.64 2.56
N GLY A 91 21.29 1.10 2.57
CA GLY A 91 20.62 1.63 3.75
C GLY A 91 20.45 0.58 4.86
N ILE A 92 20.08 -0.65 4.50
CA ILE A 92 19.98 -1.77 5.43
C ILE A 92 21.35 -2.09 6.06
N LYS A 93 22.44 -2.10 5.26
CA LYS A 93 23.78 -2.34 5.78
C LYS A 93 24.26 -1.24 6.72
N ARG A 94 24.08 0.04 6.34
CA ARG A 94 24.38 1.20 7.22
C ARG A 94 23.61 1.11 8.55
N LEU A 95 22.37 0.62 8.50
CA LEU A 95 21.59 0.41 9.71
C LEU A 95 22.21 -0.68 10.60
N CYS A 96 22.62 -1.82 10.05
CA CYS A 96 23.31 -2.86 10.81
C CYS A 96 24.60 -2.31 11.44
N GLU A 97 25.37 -1.49 10.71
CA GLU A 97 26.57 -0.84 11.20
C GLU A 97 26.29 0.12 12.38
N ALA A 98 25.22 0.94 12.27
CA ALA A 98 24.78 1.85 13.33
C ALA A 98 24.31 1.10 14.58
N PHE A 99 23.67 -0.05 14.42
CA PHE A 99 23.34 -0.96 15.53
C PHE A 99 24.55 -1.77 16.02
N ARG A 100 25.70 -1.59 15.41
CA ARG A 100 26.95 -2.36 15.68
C ARG A 100 26.75 -3.87 15.57
N ILE A 101 25.87 -4.29 14.65
CA ILE A 101 25.61 -5.68 14.32
C ILE A 101 26.61 -6.10 13.24
N PRO A 102 27.40 -7.16 13.44
CA PRO A 102 28.32 -7.67 12.43
C PRO A 102 27.60 -8.09 11.16
N ILE A 103 28.09 -7.59 10.02
CA ILE A 103 27.70 -8.03 8.68
C ILE A 103 28.71 -9.07 8.21
N LEU A 104 28.22 -10.16 7.65
CA LEU A 104 28.99 -11.29 7.16
C LEU A 104 28.71 -11.48 5.66
N GLU A 105 29.74 -11.29 4.84
CA GLU A 105 29.72 -11.47 3.39
C GLU A 105 31.02 -12.15 2.98
N ILE A 106 30.92 -13.31 2.31
CA ILE A 106 32.10 -14.08 1.90
C ILE A 106 31.90 -14.49 0.45
N ASP A 107 32.78 -14.03 -0.43
CA ASP A 107 32.71 -14.35 -1.84
C ASP A 107 32.82 -15.86 -2.11
N GLY A 108 31.93 -16.36 -2.93
CA GLY A 108 31.85 -17.77 -3.29
C GLY A 108 31.00 -18.62 -2.35
N TYR A 109 30.37 -18.01 -1.33
CA TYR A 109 29.45 -18.70 -0.43
C TYR A 109 28.14 -17.91 -0.30
N GLU A 110 27.07 -18.61 0.02
CA GLU A 110 25.75 -18.01 0.24
C GLU A 110 25.54 -17.71 1.74
N ALA A 111 24.59 -16.85 2.06
CA ALA A 111 24.26 -16.49 3.44
C ALA A 111 23.90 -17.71 4.29
N ASP A 112 23.22 -18.70 3.71
CA ASP A 112 22.86 -19.96 4.36
C ASP A 112 24.09 -20.80 4.74
N ASP A 113 25.15 -20.81 3.90
CA ASP A 113 26.42 -21.49 4.17
C ASP A 113 27.15 -20.84 5.36
N ILE A 114 27.17 -19.49 5.40
CA ILE A 114 27.78 -18.73 6.49
C ILE A 114 27.04 -19.01 7.80
N ILE A 115 25.69 -18.92 7.78
CA ILE A 115 24.85 -19.19 8.95
C ILE A 115 24.99 -20.63 9.41
N GLY A 116 24.96 -21.58 8.48
CA GLY A 116 25.13 -23.02 8.78
C GLY A 116 26.49 -23.35 9.43
N THR A 117 27.55 -22.67 8.97
CA THR A 117 28.90 -22.81 9.54
C THR A 117 28.93 -22.26 10.97
N LEU A 118 28.42 -21.06 11.21
CA LEU A 118 28.40 -20.44 12.54
C LEU A 118 27.51 -21.20 13.53
N ALA A 119 26.32 -21.64 13.08
CA ALA A 119 25.44 -22.49 13.90
C ALA A 119 26.16 -23.77 14.32
N GLY A 120 26.87 -24.44 13.40
CA GLY A 120 27.69 -25.60 13.70
C GLY A 120 28.88 -25.30 14.62
N HIS A 121 29.49 -24.11 14.55
CA HIS A 121 30.52 -23.69 15.49
C HIS A 121 29.94 -23.49 16.89
N ALA A 122 28.76 -22.83 17.02
CA ALA A 122 28.09 -22.61 18.28
C ALA A 122 27.69 -23.92 18.96
N ASP A 123 27.15 -24.87 18.19
CA ASP A 123 26.74 -26.17 18.67
C ASP A 123 27.93 -27.00 19.21
N ARG A 124 29.04 -27.06 18.45
CA ARG A 124 30.28 -27.72 18.87
C ARG A 124 30.92 -27.09 20.10
N LYS A 125 30.83 -25.77 20.24
CA LYS A 125 31.40 -25.06 21.39
C LYS A 125 30.58 -25.27 22.64
N GLY A 126 29.28 -25.43 22.50
CA GLY A 126 28.31 -25.53 23.59
C GLY A 126 28.07 -24.21 24.32
N GLY A 127 27.03 -24.17 25.13
CA GLY A 127 26.64 -22.99 25.92
C GLY A 127 25.82 -21.93 25.16
N PHE A 128 25.53 -22.15 23.88
CA PHE A 128 24.69 -21.31 23.05
C PHE A 128 23.33 -21.98 22.73
N GLU A 129 22.31 -21.15 22.65
CA GLU A 129 21.05 -21.44 21.98
C GLU A 129 21.02 -20.58 20.71
N THR A 130 20.99 -21.23 19.56
CA THR A 130 21.14 -20.56 18.25
C THR A 130 19.79 -20.44 17.55
N PHE A 131 19.45 -19.24 17.11
CA PHE A 131 18.23 -18.90 16.37
C PHE A 131 18.60 -18.47 14.94
N MET A 132 18.24 -19.26 13.97
CA MET A 132 18.39 -18.94 12.55
C MET A 132 17.16 -18.17 12.10
N VAL A 133 17.31 -16.87 11.84
CA VAL A 133 16.20 -15.96 11.48
C VAL A 133 16.04 -15.96 9.98
N THR A 134 15.20 -16.83 9.48
CA THR A 134 14.92 -16.99 8.04
C THR A 134 13.55 -17.61 7.79
N PRO A 135 12.84 -17.24 6.71
CA PRO A 135 11.65 -17.97 6.26
C PRO A 135 11.98 -19.22 5.43
N ASP A 136 13.26 -19.43 5.07
CA ASP A 136 13.68 -20.48 4.16
C ASP A 136 13.62 -21.87 4.85
N LYS A 137 12.96 -22.81 4.17
CA LYS A 137 12.76 -24.18 4.64
C LYS A 137 14.02 -25.03 4.65
N ASP A 138 15.01 -24.65 3.83
CA ASP A 138 16.25 -25.43 3.63
C ASP A 138 17.12 -25.42 4.90
N PHE A 139 16.96 -24.38 5.74
CA PHE A 139 17.58 -24.33 7.07
C PHE A 139 17.09 -25.42 8.04
N GLY A 140 16.02 -26.13 7.71
CA GLY A 140 15.58 -27.29 8.48
C GLY A 140 16.67 -28.36 8.68
N GLN A 141 17.61 -28.50 7.73
CA GLN A 141 18.74 -29.43 7.83
C GLN A 141 19.74 -29.06 8.94
N LEU A 142 19.68 -27.85 9.47
CA LEU A 142 20.59 -27.31 10.49
C LEU A 142 20.01 -27.33 11.91
N VAL A 143 18.74 -27.71 12.05
CA VAL A 143 18.05 -27.73 13.35
C VAL A 143 18.63 -28.81 14.23
N SER A 144 18.92 -28.49 15.49
CA SER A 144 19.42 -29.40 16.51
C SER A 144 18.75 -29.15 17.85
N GLU A 145 19.19 -29.83 18.93
CA GLU A 145 18.70 -29.57 20.30
C GLU A 145 18.96 -28.13 20.77
N HIS A 146 19.96 -27.46 20.20
CA HIS A 146 20.39 -26.11 20.58
C HIS A 146 20.35 -25.11 19.41
N CYS A 147 19.86 -25.53 18.25
CA CYS A 147 19.74 -24.69 17.05
C CYS A 147 18.34 -24.80 16.48
N VAL A 148 17.59 -23.68 16.44
CA VAL A 148 16.21 -23.63 15.99
C VAL A 148 16.03 -22.61 14.86
N MET A 149 14.99 -22.78 14.04
CA MET A 149 14.58 -21.75 13.09
C MET A 149 13.61 -20.79 13.76
N TRP A 150 13.87 -19.51 13.62
CA TRP A 150 13.00 -18.43 14.03
C TRP A 150 12.41 -17.77 12.77
N LYS A 151 11.13 -18.00 12.51
CA LYS A 151 10.42 -17.44 11.35
C LYS A 151 9.66 -16.18 11.73
N PRO A 152 9.93 -15.02 11.11
CA PRO A 152 9.15 -13.83 11.35
C PRO A 152 7.67 -14.05 11.06
N GLY A 153 6.78 -13.59 11.94
CA GLY A 153 5.33 -13.81 11.85
C GLY A 153 4.68 -13.14 10.64
N ARG A 154 3.47 -13.59 10.29
CA ARG A 154 2.63 -13.00 9.23
C ARG A 154 1.32 -12.50 9.83
N LYS A 155 0.85 -11.31 9.40
CA LYS A 155 -0.49 -10.76 9.73
C LYS A 155 -0.85 -10.85 11.22
N GLY A 156 -0.07 -10.20 12.10
CA GLY A 156 -0.41 -10.08 13.52
C GLY A 156 -0.04 -11.29 14.39
N LYS A 157 0.66 -12.30 13.84
CA LYS A 157 1.36 -13.32 14.65
C LYS A 157 2.79 -12.86 14.89
N GLU A 158 3.27 -12.99 16.13
CA GLU A 158 4.58 -12.46 16.50
C GLU A 158 5.72 -13.14 15.75
N HIS A 159 5.87 -14.45 15.87
CA HIS A 159 6.85 -15.29 15.16
C HIS A 159 6.50 -16.77 15.33
N GLU A 160 7.20 -17.63 14.61
CA GLU A 160 7.09 -19.09 14.72
C GLU A 160 8.48 -19.69 14.95
N ILE A 161 8.62 -20.49 15.99
CA ILE A 161 9.85 -21.23 16.27
C ILE A 161 9.65 -22.68 15.79
N ILE A 162 10.59 -23.15 14.96
CA ILE A 162 10.67 -24.54 14.53
C ILE A 162 11.87 -25.18 15.21
N ASP A 163 11.61 -25.88 16.29
CA ASP A 163 12.56 -26.72 16.99
C ASP A 163 12.64 -28.12 16.36
N LEU A 164 13.46 -28.99 16.95
CA LEU A 164 13.68 -30.34 16.45
C LEU A 164 12.39 -31.17 16.40
N THR A 165 11.49 -30.98 17.35
CA THR A 165 10.21 -31.75 17.44
C THR A 165 9.27 -31.23 16.34
N ALA A 166 9.08 -29.91 16.25
CA ALA A 166 8.25 -29.31 15.23
C ALA A 166 8.77 -29.59 13.81
N LEU A 167 10.10 -29.62 13.61
CA LEU A 167 10.70 -29.99 12.33
C LEU A 167 10.39 -31.42 11.94
N LYS A 168 10.56 -32.40 12.88
CA LYS A 168 10.28 -33.81 12.62
C LYS A 168 8.82 -34.03 12.25
N ASP A 169 7.92 -33.39 12.95
CA ASP A 169 6.47 -33.45 12.65
C ASP A 169 6.14 -32.82 11.30
N LEU A 170 6.72 -31.65 11.00
CA LEU A 170 6.46 -30.90 9.76
C LEU A 170 6.94 -31.66 8.52
N TRP A 171 8.12 -32.28 8.60
CA TRP A 171 8.74 -32.96 7.47
C TRP A 171 8.51 -34.49 7.47
N GLU A 172 7.91 -35.07 8.53
CA GLU A 172 7.69 -36.50 8.71
C GLU A 172 9.03 -37.30 8.67
N ILE A 173 10.04 -36.78 9.39
CA ILE A 173 11.42 -37.28 9.40
C ILE A 173 11.88 -37.70 10.81
N GLU A 174 12.93 -38.54 10.86
CA GLU A 174 13.56 -38.95 12.10
C GLU A 174 14.77 -38.09 12.47
N ALA A 175 15.47 -37.57 11.48
CA ALA A 175 16.67 -36.77 11.64
C ALA A 175 16.66 -35.54 10.70
N PRO A 176 17.19 -34.35 11.13
CA PRO A 176 17.19 -33.12 10.34
C PRO A 176 17.89 -33.24 8.97
N GLU A 177 18.92 -34.06 8.88
CA GLU A 177 19.66 -34.30 7.62
C GLU A 177 18.77 -34.87 6.52
N GLN A 178 17.67 -35.55 6.87
CA GLN A 178 16.69 -36.08 5.90
C GLN A 178 15.94 -34.98 5.13
N VAL A 179 15.96 -33.72 5.59
CA VAL A 179 15.47 -32.56 4.81
C VAL A 179 16.22 -32.46 3.50
N ILE A 180 17.56 -32.65 3.51
CA ILE A 180 18.41 -32.61 2.30
C ILE A 180 17.97 -33.71 1.30
N ASP A 181 17.70 -34.93 1.82
CA ASP A 181 17.29 -36.05 0.99
C ASP A 181 15.89 -35.83 0.38
N ILE A 182 14.96 -35.25 1.13
CA ILE A 182 13.63 -34.89 0.62
C ILE A 182 13.76 -33.84 -0.49
N LEU A 183 14.56 -32.79 -0.27
CA LEU A 183 14.82 -31.74 -1.27
C LEU A 183 15.53 -32.34 -2.51
N GLY A 184 16.48 -33.23 -2.33
CA GLY A 184 17.14 -33.96 -3.42
C GLY A 184 16.18 -34.73 -4.31
N LEU A 185 15.14 -35.34 -3.72
CA LEU A 185 14.12 -36.06 -4.48
C LEU A 185 13.08 -35.14 -5.12
N MET A 186 12.54 -34.17 -4.39
CA MET A 186 11.45 -33.32 -4.90
C MET A 186 11.93 -32.12 -5.71
N GLY A 187 13.21 -31.76 -5.57
CA GLY A 187 13.76 -30.53 -6.12
C GLY A 187 13.28 -29.28 -5.40
N ASP A 188 13.82 -28.13 -5.82
CA ASP A 188 13.33 -26.82 -5.43
C ASP A 188 13.15 -25.90 -6.61
N LYS A 189 11.93 -25.41 -6.81
CA LYS A 189 11.63 -24.49 -7.91
C LYS A 189 12.21 -23.09 -7.68
N SER A 190 12.36 -22.67 -6.43
CA SER A 190 12.90 -21.34 -6.09
C SER A 190 14.36 -21.23 -6.50
N ASP A 191 15.11 -22.33 -6.31
CA ASP A 191 16.54 -22.40 -6.57
C ASP A 191 16.87 -23.16 -7.87
N ASN A 192 15.85 -23.51 -8.63
CA ASN A 192 15.97 -24.27 -9.86
C ASN A 192 16.70 -25.62 -9.67
N ILE A 193 16.47 -26.25 -8.50
CA ILE A 193 16.99 -27.61 -8.23
C ILE A 193 16.03 -28.61 -8.88
N PRO A 194 16.51 -29.48 -9.79
CA PRO A 194 15.62 -30.25 -10.65
C PRO A 194 14.84 -31.36 -9.93
N GLY A 195 15.41 -32.00 -8.92
CA GLY A 195 14.80 -33.16 -8.27
C GLY A 195 14.62 -34.35 -9.22
N VAL A 196 13.82 -35.34 -8.81
CA VAL A 196 13.41 -36.46 -9.66
C VAL A 196 12.07 -36.15 -10.32
N PRO A 197 11.97 -36.16 -11.67
CA PRO A 197 10.74 -35.82 -12.38
C PRO A 197 9.53 -36.66 -11.91
N GLY A 198 8.47 -35.93 -11.44
CA GLY A 198 7.24 -36.56 -10.96
C GLY A 198 7.31 -37.12 -9.55
N VAL A 199 8.36 -36.83 -8.78
CA VAL A 199 8.45 -37.04 -7.34
C VAL A 199 8.19 -35.68 -6.66
N GLY A 200 7.03 -35.51 -6.03
CA GLY A 200 6.69 -34.34 -5.24
C GLY A 200 6.89 -34.60 -3.77
N GLU A 201 6.67 -33.56 -2.94
CA GLU A 201 6.89 -33.56 -1.48
C GLU A 201 6.32 -34.79 -0.77
N LYS A 202 5.05 -35.13 -1.00
CA LYS A 202 4.42 -36.29 -0.36
C LYS A 202 5.10 -37.62 -0.70
N THR A 203 5.54 -37.76 -1.94
CA THR A 203 6.23 -38.99 -2.39
C THR A 203 7.64 -39.04 -1.82
N ALA A 204 8.34 -37.90 -1.82
CA ALA A 204 9.68 -37.79 -1.24
C ALA A 204 9.67 -38.10 0.26
N LYS A 205 8.76 -37.49 1.03
CA LYS A 205 8.59 -37.78 2.48
C LYS A 205 8.34 -39.27 2.74
N LYS A 206 7.42 -39.90 1.99
CA LYS A 206 7.12 -41.30 2.13
C LYS A 206 8.34 -42.19 1.85
N LEU A 207 9.10 -41.90 0.81
CA LEU A 207 10.29 -42.63 0.44
C LEU A 207 11.39 -42.49 1.51
N ILE A 208 11.60 -41.28 2.01
CA ILE A 208 12.60 -41.05 3.05
C ILE A 208 12.20 -41.66 4.38
N ALA A 209 10.91 -41.64 4.76
CA ALA A 209 10.40 -42.33 5.94
C ALA A 209 10.60 -43.85 5.86
N GLU A 210 10.50 -44.44 4.65
CA GLU A 210 10.66 -45.91 4.45
C GLU A 210 12.12 -46.33 4.34
N TRP A 211 12.95 -45.54 3.65
CA TRP A 211 14.33 -45.92 3.28
C TRP A 211 15.43 -45.09 3.97
N GLY A 212 15.09 -43.97 4.57
CA GLY A 212 15.98 -43.10 5.34
C GLY A 212 16.84 -42.12 4.55
N SER A 213 17.27 -42.43 3.33
CA SER A 213 18.08 -41.55 2.50
C SER A 213 17.94 -41.80 0.99
N VAL A 214 18.31 -40.82 0.16
CA VAL A 214 18.36 -40.96 -1.31
C VAL A 214 19.22 -42.16 -1.72
N GLU A 215 20.41 -42.31 -1.16
CA GLU A 215 21.31 -43.42 -1.53
C GLU A 215 20.69 -44.79 -1.24
N ARG A 216 20.07 -45.00 -0.09
CA ARG A 216 19.40 -46.24 0.23
C ARG A 216 18.22 -46.54 -0.68
N ILE A 217 17.50 -45.50 -1.15
CA ILE A 217 16.43 -45.66 -2.14
C ILE A 217 17.01 -46.14 -3.46
N LEU A 218 18.13 -45.50 -3.92
CA LEU A 218 18.80 -45.83 -5.18
C LEU A 218 19.41 -47.23 -5.17
N GLU A 219 19.94 -47.70 -4.04
CA GLU A 219 20.46 -49.05 -3.85
C GLU A 219 19.36 -50.14 -3.86
N ASN A 220 18.12 -49.73 -3.52
CA ASN A 220 16.98 -50.65 -3.39
C ASN A 220 15.86 -50.39 -4.40
N THR A 221 16.20 -49.85 -5.55
CA THR A 221 15.22 -49.51 -6.63
C THR A 221 14.40 -50.72 -7.06
N ASP A 222 14.91 -51.94 -6.96
CA ASP A 222 14.19 -53.19 -7.29
C ASP A 222 12.96 -53.43 -6.39
N SER A 223 12.92 -52.87 -5.21
CA SER A 223 11.78 -52.95 -4.28
C SER A 223 10.67 -51.93 -4.64
N LEU A 224 10.97 -50.95 -5.48
CA LEU A 224 10.02 -49.96 -5.97
C LEU A 224 9.19 -50.53 -7.14
N LYS A 225 7.93 -50.06 -7.28
CA LYS A 225 7.00 -50.60 -8.30
C LYS A 225 6.67 -49.57 -9.40
N GLY A 226 6.49 -50.09 -10.62
CA GLY A 226 5.95 -49.31 -11.73
C GLY A 226 6.79 -48.09 -12.09
N LYS A 227 6.13 -47.00 -12.51
CA LYS A 227 6.77 -45.76 -12.97
C LYS A 227 7.71 -45.10 -11.94
N LEU A 228 7.52 -45.36 -10.66
CA LEU A 228 8.41 -44.79 -9.64
C LEU A 228 9.78 -45.43 -9.68
N ARG A 229 9.85 -46.75 -9.89
CA ARG A 229 11.12 -47.47 -10.07
C ARG A 229 11.86 -46.96 -11.33
N GLU A 230 11.18 -46.88 -12.47
CA GLU A 230 11.75 -46.37 -13.71
C GLU A 230 12.37 -44.99 -13.52
N ARG A 231 11.60 -44.04 -12.91
CA ARG A 231 12.06 -42.69 -12.68
C ARG A 231 13.27 -42.61 -11.74
N MET A 232 13.29 -43.42 -10.68
CA MET A 232 14.42 -43.43 -9.74
C MET A 232 15.69 -43.97 -10.37
N VAL A 233 15.57 -45.00 -11.20
CA VAL A 233 16.71 -45.57 -11.95
C VAL A 233 17.22 -44.59 -13.03
N GLU A 234 16.32 -44.02 -13.84
CA GLU A 234 16.68 -43.11 -14.92
C GLU A 234 17.27 -41.77 -14.43
N ASN A 235 16.88 -41.32 -13.25
CA ASN A 235 17.27 -39.99 -12.71
C ASN A 235 18.12 -40.12 -11.42
N ALA A 236 18.85 -41.23 -11.25
CA ALA A 236 19.67 -41.45 -10.07
C ALA A 236 20.74 -40.35 -9.88
N ASP A 237 21.44 -40.01 -10.96
CA ASP A 237 22.48 -38.95 -10.89
C ASP A 237 21.88 -37.57 -10.66
N GLN A 238 20.68 -37.31 -11.20
CA GLN A 238 19.96 -36.04 -10.96
C GLN A 238 19.48 -35.94 -9.51
N ALA A 239 19.06 -37.03 -8.88
CA ALA A 239 18.72 -37.06 -7.46
C ALA A 239 19.94 -36.73 -6.58
N ARG A 240 21.11 -37.31 -6.90
CA ARG A 240 22.37 -37.01 -6.20
C ARG A 240 22.81 -35.58 -6.39
N LEU A 241 22.76 -35.07 -7.63
CA LEU A 241 23.06 -33.66 -7.94
C LEU A 241 22.13 -32.73 -7.14
N SER A 242 20.83 -32.99 -7.17
CA SER A 242 19.84 -32.17 -6.44
C SER A 242 20.06 -32.20 -4.94
N ARG A 243 20.40 -33.36 -4.38
CA ARG A 243 20.80 -33.49 -2.97
C ARG A 243 22.03 -32.65 -2.64
N GLN A 244 23.05 -32.69 -3.52
CA GLN A 244 24.27 -31.90 -3.34
C GLN A 244 24.00 -30.40 -3.43
N LEU A 245 23.15 -29.94 -4.36
CA LEU A 245 22.75 -28.55 -4.50
C LEU A 245 21.95 -28.03 -3.30
N ALA A 246 21.09 -28.86 -2.69
CA ALA A 246 20.30 -28.53 -1.51
C ALA A 246 21.10 -28.55 -0.20
N THR A 247 22.32 -29.10 -0.21
CA THR A 247 23.15 -29.22 0.99
C THR A 247 23.82 -27.89 1.32
N ILE A 248 23.60 -27.38 2.55
CA ILE A 248 24.24 -26.20 3.10
C ILE A 248 25.68 -26.53 3.49
N ILE A 249 26.65 -25.73 3.02
CA ILE A 249 28.06 -25.89 3.33
C ILE A 249 28.33 -25.41 4.77
N ARG A 250 29.04 -26.21 5.58
CA ARG A 250 29.24 -25.96 7.01
C ARG A 250 30.70 -25.77 7.43
N ASP A 251 31.56 -25.50 6.46
CA ASP A 251 33.00 -25.30 6.62
C ASP A 251 33.51 -24.06 5.88
N VAL A 252 32.65 -23.02 5.79
CA VAL A 252 33.00 -21.71 5.22
C VAL A 252 34.12 -21.06 6.04
N PRO A 253 35.15 -20.46 5.43
CA PRO A 253 36.24 -19.80 6.14
C PRO A 253 35.78 -18.45 6.74
N VAL A 254 34.90 -18.51 7.74
CA VAL A 254 34.44 -17.33 8.47
C VAL A 254 35.56 -16.85 9.40
N GLU A 255 36.06 -15.63 9.15
CA GLU A 255 37.15 -15.06 9.94
C GLU A 255 36.73 -14.70 11.36
N LYS A 256 35.45 -14.28 11.56
CA LYS A 256 34.95 -13.87 12.87
C LYS A 256 34.61 -15.08 13.74
N SER A 257 35.12 -15.07 14.97
CA SER A 257 34.71 -16.02 16.01
C SER A 257 33.28 -15.68 16.53
N ILE A 258 32.63 -16.66 17.20
CA ILE A 258 31.32 -16.43 17.79
C ILE A 258 31.35 -15.33 18.85
N GLU A 259 32.42 -15.21 19.61
CA GLU A 259 32.63 -14.17 20.62
C GLU A 259 32.60 -12.76 20.02
N GLU A 260 33.10 -12.60 18.81
CA GLU A 260 33.12 -11.31 18.11
C GLU A 260 31.74 -10.90 17.62
N LEU A 261 30.75 -11.83 17.63
CA LEU A 261 29.35 -11.57 17.35
C LEU A 261 28.57 -11.08 18.59
N ALA A 262 29.23 -10.94 19.74
CA ALA A 262 28.61 -10.41 20.95
C ALA A 262 27.96 -9.05 20.66
N LEU A 263 26.71 -8.89 21.09
CA LEU A 263 25.95 -7.66 20.91
C LEU A 263 26.65 -6.52 21.65
N LYS A 264 26.86 -5.42 20.96
CA LYS A 264 27.46 -4.18 21.49
C LYS A 264 26.39 -3.11 21.62
N ASP A 265 26.62 -2.13 22.47
CA ASP A 265 25.77 -0.95 22.54
C ASP A 265 25.74 -0.29 21.16
N ARG A 266 24.54 -0.01 20.66
CA ARG A 266 24.34 0.67 19.37
C ARG A 266 24.90 2.10 19.41
N ASP A 267 25.20 2.64 18.26
CA ASP A 267 25.55 4.04 18.09
C ASP A 267 24.28 4.87 17.95
N ASP A 268 23.78 5.40 19.07
CA ASP A 268 22.53 6.14 19.11
C ASP A 268 22.50 7.34 18.16
N ALA A 269 23.63 8.05 18.01
CA ALA A 269 23.73 9.20 17.11
C ALA A 269 23.61 8.75 15.63
N ALA A 270 24.30 7.67 15.26
CA ALA A 270 24.20 7.11 13.90
C ALA A 270 22.80 6.56 13.61
N VAL A 271 22.14 5.88 14.57
CA VAL A 271 20.78 5.38 14.42
C VAL A 271 19.79 6.53 14.28
N GLN A 272 19.89 7.57 15.09
CA GLN A 272 19.06 8.78 14.98
C GLN A 272 19.23 9.46 13.63
N SER A 273 20.47 9.59 13.15
CA SER A 273 20.76 10.17 11.83
C SER A 273 20.10 9.37 10.71
N LEU A 274 20.19 8.03 10.73
CA LEU A 274 19.55 7.16 9.73
C LEU A 274 18.01 7.20 9.83
N PHE A 275 17.47 7.21 11.06
CA PHE A 275 16.03 7.32 11.23
C PHE A 275 15.49 8.68 10.76
N THR A 276 16.29 9.73 10.87
CA THR A 276 16.02 11.05 10.30
C THR A 276 16.09 11.02 8.78
N GLU A 277 17.12 10.42 8.21
CA GLU A 277 17.30 10.28 6.74
C GLU A 277 16.16 9.49 6.10
N PHE A 278 15.73 8.39 6.72
CA PHE A 278 14.63 7.55 6.23
C PHE A 278 13.26 7.94 6.78
N GLU A 279 13.18 8.99 7.57
CA GLU A 279 11.94 9.54 8.16
C GLU A 279 11.14 8.53 9.02
N PHE A 280 11.85 7.70 9.79
CA PHE A 280 11.28 6.64 10.62
C PHE A 280 10.77 7.15 11.97
N ASN A 281 9.72 7.99 11.98
CA ASN A 281 9.14 8.55 13.20
C ASN A 281 8.64 7.47 14.18
N ALA A 282 7.87 6.50 13.70
CA ALA A 282 7.30 5.46 14.56
C ALA A 282 8.40 4.58 15.22
N LEU A 283 9.39 4.15 14.44
CA LEU A 283 10.52 3.37 14.96
C LEU A 283 11.42 4.22 15.87
N GLY A 284 11.57 5.50 15.57
CA GLY A 284 12.33 6.44 16.40
C GLY A 284 11.66 6.70 17.76
N LYS A 285 10.35 6.94 17.77
CA LYS A 285 9.59 7.05 19.02
C LYS A 285 9.64 5.76 19.85
N ARG A 286 9.60 4.60 19.21
CA ARG A 286 9.72 3.29 19.87
C ARG A 286 11.10 3.11 20.53
N LEU A 287 12.17 3.60 19.91
CA LEU A 287 13.54 3.36 20.35
C LEU A 287 14.09 4.45 21.28
N PHE A 288 13.72 5.72 21.05
CA PHE A 288 14.25 6.90 21.74
C PHE A 288 13.23 7.64 22.60
N GLY A 289 11.97 7.23 22.58
CA GLY A 289 10.89 7.85 23.35
C GLY A 289 10.03 8.79 22.53
N LYS A 290 8.95 9.31 23.18
CA LYS A 290 7.89 10.08 22.50
C LYS A 290 8.37 11.40 21.88
N ASP A 291 9.47 11.94 22.38
CA ASP A 291 10.03 13.22 21.92
C ASP A 291 10.90 13.10 20.67
N PHE A 292 11.12 11.86 20.17
CA PHE A 292 11.86 11.67 18.93
C PHE A 292 11.02 12.12 17.72
N VAL A 293 11.59 13.04 16.95
CA VAL A 293 11.05 13.49 15.65
C VAL A 293 12.14 13.26 14.61
N ALA A 294 11.83 12.45 13.60
CA ALA A 294 12.66 12.36 12.41
C ALA A 294 12.49 13.67 11.64
N GLY A 295 13.50 14.55 11.70
CA GLY A 295 13.48 15.81 10.97
C GLY A 295 13.31 15.53 9.48
N ARG A 296 12.30 16.12 8.86
CA ARG A 296 12.10 16.15 7.41
C ARG A 296 12.95 17.28 6.85
N GLY A 297 14.29 17.07 6.80
CA GLY A 297 15.22 18.10 6.36
C GLY A 297 15.28 18.21 4.86
N HIS A 298 14.94 19.38 4.31
CA HIS A 298 15.49 19.83 3.04
C HIS A 298 16.95 20.20 3.22
N ALA A 299 17.86 19.41 2.62
CA ALA A 299 19.12 19.98 2.20
C ALA A 299 18.83 20.72 0.88
N SER A 300 18.77 22.04 0.92
CA SER A 300 18.83 22.85 -0.28
C SER A 300 20.10 22.46 -1.04
N VAL A 301 19.95 21.99 -2.28
CA VAL A 301 21.06 21.78 -3.21
C VAL A 301 21.51 23.16 -3.67
N THR A 302 22.35 23.79 -2.87
CA THR A 302 23.22 24.88 -3.31
C THR A 302 24.57 24.67 -2.67
N ASP A 303 25.54 24.41 -3.55
CA ASP A 303 26.99 24.33 -3.31
C ASP A 303 27.54 23.18 -2.44
N GLY A 304 28.31 22.34 -3.13
CA GLY A 304 29.15 21.23 -2.67
C GLY A 304 30.01 21.42 -1.43
N LYS A 305 29.39 21.68 -0.28
CA LYS A 305 30.02 21.58 1.03
C LYS A 305 29.26 20.56 1.86
N GLN A 306 29.97 19.53 2.29
CA GLN A 306 29.52 18.57 3.28
C GLN A 306 28.88 19.29 4.47
N SER A 307 27.56 19.09 4.66
CA SER A 307 26.84 19.60 5.82
C SER A 307 27.13 18.70 7.02
N ASP A 308 27.42 19.36 8.14
CA ASP A 308 27.65 18.82 9.49
C ASP A 308 26.49 17.89 9.92
N PRO A 309 26.73 16.64 10.37
CA PRO A 309 25.69 15.69 10.75
C PRO A 309 24.95 16.01 12.05
N THR A 310 25.20 17.13 12.69
CA THR A 310 24.61 17.52 13.98
C THR A 310 23.31 18.34 13.87
N LEU A 311 22.79 18.60 12.68
CA LEU A 311 21.54 19.32 12.52
C LEU A 311 20.34 18.34 12.55
N THR A 312 19.85 18.02 13.74
CA THR A 312 18.41 17.77 13.95
C THR A 312 17.69 19.03 13.49
N ALA A 313 17.14 19.01 12.27
CA ALA A 313 16.37 20.13 11.77
C ALA A 313 15.12 20.30 12.65
N ASN A 314 15.16 21.22 13.61
CA ASN A 314 13.95 21.72 14.24
C ASN A 314 13.13 22.35 13.12
N LEU A 315 11.96 21.79 12.83
CA LEU A 315 11.00 22.43 11.94
C LEU A 315 10.67 23.81 12.54
N LYS A 316 10.69 24.82 11.69
CA LYS A 316 10.22 26.14 12.11
C LYS A 316 8.73 26.09 12.40
N THR A 317 8.29 26.86 13.36
CA THR A 317 6.88 27.05 13.70
C THR A 317 6.50 28.50 13.51
N ILE A 318 5.24 28.83 13.66
CA ILE A 318 4.75 30.21 13.56
C ILE A 318 5.43 31.16 14.56
N GLU A 319 5.86 30.65 15.71
CA GLU A 319 6.59 31.39 16.73
C GLU A 319 7.99 31.81 16.27
N ASP A 320 8.61 31.04 15.39
CA ASP A 320 9.94 31.30 14.86
C ASP A 320 9.95 32.35 13.73
N LEU A 321 8.82 32.50 13.02
CA LEU A 321 8.73 33.32 11.82
C LEU A 321 8.13 34.71 12.05
N ASN A 322 7.30 34.89 13.10
CA ASN A 322 6.59 36.15 13.39
C ASN A 322 5.83 36.74 12.17
N PRO A 323 4.95 35.99 11.50
CA PRO A 323 4.22 36.50 10.34
C PRO A 323 3.21 37.58 10.71
N VAL A 324 2.79 38.36 9.72
CA VAL A 324 1.79 39.44 9.89
C VAL A 324 0.42 38.92 9.49
N TYR A 325 -0.31 38.37 10.42
CA TYR A 325 -1.68 37.87 10.18
C TYR A 325 -2.72 38.83 10.75
N THR A 326 -3.68 39.22 9.93
CA THR A 326 -4.63 40.28 10.24
C THR A 326 -6.06 39.74 10.27
N LEU A 327 -6.72 39.90 11.44
CA LEU A 327 -8.14 39.62 11.56
C LEU A 327 -9.00 40.80 11.02
N VAL A 328 -9.91 40.46 10.10
CA VAL A 328 -10.82 41.39 9.43
C VAL A 328 -12.27 41.09 9.85
N ALA A 329 -12.74 41.76 10.88
CA ALA A 329 -14.04 41.48 11.53
C ALA A 329 -15.15 42.47 11.18
N THR A 330 -14.87 43.58 10.45
CA THR A 330 -15.89 44.61 10.16
C THR A 330 -16.10 44.77 8.65
N ASP A 331 -17.29 45.16 8.23
CA ASP A 331 -17.62 45.35 6.81
C ASP A 331 -16.75 46.39 6.10
N THR A 332 -16.37 47.44 6.80
CA THR A 332 -15.44 48.45 6.26
C THR A 332 -14.11 47.78 5.88
N LYS A 333 -13.52 47.01 6.80
CA LYS A 333 -12.25 46.29 6.57
C LYS A 333 -12.40 45.22 5.53
N ARG A 334 -13.55 44.49 5.47
CA ARG A 334 -13.83 43.47 4.43
C ARG A 334 -13.85 44.12 3.03
N ARG A 335 -14.51 45.29 2.88
CA ARG A 335 -14.53 46.04 1.62
C ARG A 335 -13.15 46.54 1.20
N GLU A 336 -12.36 47.02 2.17
CA GLU A 336 -10.96 47.41 1.92
C GLU A 336 -10.11 46.21 1.44
N LEU A 337 -10.27 45.05 2.11
CA LEU A 337 -9.59 43.82 1.71
C LEU A 337 -10.04 43.35 0.33
N ALA A 338 -11.33 43.30 0.07
CA ALA A 338 -11.88 42.92 -1.24
C ALA A 338 -11.36 43.83 -2.37
N ALA A 339 -11.27 45.16 -2.13
CA ALA A 339 -10.70 46.10 -3.08
C ALA A 339 -9.21 45.86 -3.34
N LYS A 340 -8.43 45.48 -2.32
CA LYS A 340 -7.03 45.07 -2.49
C LYS A 340 -6.90 43.79 -3.31
N LEU A 341 -7.73 42.76 -3.01
CA LEU A 341 -7.74 41.50 -3.72
C LEU A 341 -8.03 41.65 -5.22
N THR A 342 -8.96 42.54 -5.61
CA THR A 342 -9.26 42.78 -7.03
C THR A 342 -8.10 43.43 -7.79
N GLN A 343 -7.10 43.96 -7.10
CA GLN A 343 -5.89 44.54 -7.73
C GLN A 343 -4.75 43.51 -7.82
N GLN A 344 -4.86 42.36 -7.14
CA GLN A 344 -3.85 41.33 -7.22
C GLN A 344 -3.97 40.55 -8.52
N LYS A 345 -2.85 40.14 -9.08
CA LYS A 345 -2.81 39.21 -10.24
C LYS A 345 -3.02 37.77 -9.78
N VAL A 346 -2.48 37.44 -8.61
CA VAL A 346 -2.47 36.11 -7.99
C VAL A 346 -2.66 36.25 -6.51
N TYR A 347 -3.48 35.42 -5.90
CA TYR A 347 -3.60 35.31 -4.44
C TYR A 347 -4.06 33.90 -4.05
N CYS A 348 -3.69 33.48 -2.83
CA CYS A 348 -4.20 32.29 -2.18
C CYS A 348 -5.47 32.61 -1.43
N PHE A 349 -6.42 31.68 -1.38
CA PHE A 349 -7.54 31.71 -0.46
C PHE A 349 -7.80 30.32 0.13
N ASP A 350 -8.39 30.31 1.31
CA ASP A 350 -8.82 29.13 2.04
C ASP A 350 -10.09 29.46 2.83
N ILE A 351 -11.03 28.51 3.00
CA ILE A 351 -12.29 28.74 3.71
C ILE A 351 -12.45 27.83 4.93
N GLU A 352 -12.91 28.42 6.03
CA GLU A 352 -13.25 27.71 7.23
C GLU A 352 -14.77 27.49 7.35
N THR A 353 -15.18 26.28 7.69
CA THR A 353 -16.58 25.86 7.69
C THR A 353 -16.98 25.16 8.99
N THR A 354 -18.29 25.07 9.24
CA THR A 354 -18.84 24.40 10.43
C THR A 354 -18.83 22.88 10.35
N SER A 355 -18.67 22.29 9.15
CA SER A 355 -18.63 20.84 8.94
C SER A 355 -17.98 20.50 7.62
N LEU A 356 -17.66 19.23 7.43
CA LEU A 356 -17.09 18.71 6.17
C LEU A 356 -18.14 18.49 5.06
N ASP A 357 -19.43 18.56 5.39
CA ASP A 357 -20.48 18.46 4.39
C ASP A 357 -20.58 19.76 3.57
N ARG A 358 -20.00 19.75 2.39
CA ARG A 358 -19.95 20.86 1.44
C ARG A 358 -21.31 21.44 1.04
N PHE A 359 -22.42 20.75 1.35
CA PHE A 359 -23.77 21.17 0.97
C PHE A 359 -24.54 21.79 2.13
N SER A 360 -24.24 21.47 3.37
CA SER A 360 -24.96 21.94 4.56
C SER A 360 -24.11 22.80 5.49
N SER A 361 -22.77 22.86 5.26
CA SER A 361 -21.88 23.66 6.08
C SER A 361 -22.11 25.17 5.93
N ASN A 362 -22.01 25.92 7.03
CA ASN A 362 -21.90 27.36 7.00
C ASN A 362 -20.43 27.77 6.91
N ILE A 363 -20.14 28.85 6.18
CA ILE A 363 -18.80 29.40 6.10
C ILE A 363 -18.59 30.30 7.34
N LEU A 364 -17.56 29.99 8.13
CA LEU A 364 -17.16 30.78 9.31
C LEU A 364 -16.31 32.00 8.92
N GLY A 365 -15.44 31.81 7.92
CA GLY A 365 -14.55 32.82 7.44
C GLY A 365 -13.78 32.39 6.21
N ILE A 366 -13.01 33.34 5.68
CA ILE A 366 -12.16 33.13 4.51
C ILE A 366 -10.81 33.78 4.75
N ALA A 367 -9.75 33.03 4.53
CA ALA A 367 -8.38 33.53 4.58
C ALA A 367 -7.86 33.90 3.20
N PHE A 368 -6.94 34.86 3.15
CA PHE A 368 -6.30 35.31 1.91
C PHE A 368 -4.83 35.62 2.15
N SER A 369 -3.96 35.24 1.21
CA SER A 369 -2.55 35.60 1.20
C SER A 369 -2.10 35.87 -0.25
N TRP A 370 -1.25 36.88 -0.45
CA TRP A 370 -0.60 37.18 -1.74
C TRP A 370 0.87 37.61 -1.57
N GLU A 371 1.34 37.58 -0.35
CA GLU A 371 2.72 37.90 0.03
C GLU A 371 3.15 36.95 1.15
N GLU A 372 4.29 36.28 1.02
CA GLU A 372 4.82 35.35 1.99
C GLU A 372 5.01 36.01 3.37
N GLY A 373 4.56 35.34 4.43
CA GLY A 373 4.59 35.86 5.79
C GLY A 373 3.50 36.87 6.11
N ALA A 374 2.53 37.09 5.20
CA ALA A 374 1.41 38.00 5.42
C ALA A 374 0.08 37.40 4.93
N ALA A 375 -0.92 37.39 5.81
CA ALA A 375 -2.25 36.86 5.46
C ALA A 375 -3.37 37.63 6.22
N PHE A 376 -4.58 37.46 5.73
CA PHE A 376 -5.78 38.08 6.25
C PHE A 376 -6.86 37.03 6.47
N TYR A 377 -7.48 37.01 7.62
CA TYR A 377 -8.67 36.21 7.86
C TYR A 377 -9.90 37.11 8.02
N ALA A 378 -10.88 36.96 7.15
CA ALA A 378 -12.14 37.69 7.20
C ALA A 378 -13.24 36.81 7.80
N THR A 379 -13.80 37.18 8.93
CA THR A 379 -14.99 36.49 9.49
C THR A 379 -16.20 36.74 8.59
N LEU A 380 -17.05 35.73 8.45
CA LEU A 380 -18.23 35.80 7.58
C LEU A 380 -19.48 35.45 8.38
N PRO A 381 -20.02 36.42 9.18
CA PRO A 381 -21.18 36.19 10.05
C PRO A 381 -22.46 35.90 9.31
N ASP A 382 -22.55 36.33 8.05
CA ASP A 382 -23.73 36.20 7.21
C ASP A 382 -23.37 36.18 5.70
N ARG A 383 -24.38 35.98 4.89
CA ARG A 383 -24.22 35.95 3.42
C ARG A 383 -23.82 37.32 2.85
N GLU A 384 -24.22 38.43 3.47
CA GLU A 384 -23.89 39.78 2.98
C GLU A 384 -22.38 40.04 3.11
N ALA A 385 -21.79 39.58 4.21
CA ALA A 385 -20.34 39.65 4.40
C ALA A 385 -19.56 38.81 3.35
N LEU A 386 -20.08 37.65 2.95
CA LEU A 386 -19.48 36.82 1.90
C LEU A 386 -19.61 37.51 0.52
N GLU A 387 -20.75 38.13 0.22
CA GLU A 387 -21.00 38.82 -1.06
C GLU A 387 -20.00 39.97 -1.32
N ILE A 388 -19.41 40.53 -0.29
CA ILE A 388 -18.35 41.59 -0.44
C ILE A 388 -17.16 41.04 -1.22
N PHE A 389 -16.84 39.75 -1.11
CA PHE A 389 -15.70 39.11 -1.76
C PHE A 389 -16.02 38.56 -3.17
N ARG A 390 -17.28 38.53 -3.59
CA ARG A 390 -17.69 38.06 -4.93
C ARG A 390 -16.87 38.69 -6.07
N PRO A 391 -16.62 40.02 -6.12
CA PRO A 391 -15.85 40.62 -7.21
C PRO A 391 -14.41 40.07 -7.32
N ALA A 392 -13.78 39.79 -6.19
CA ALA A 392 -12.44 39.16 -6.14
C ALA A 392 -12.49 37.70 -6.59
N LEU A 393 -13.38 36.90 -6.00
CA LEU A 393 -13.49 35.47 -6.26
C LEU A 393 -13.93 35.15 -7.69
N SER A 394 -14.88 35.94 -8.24
CA SER A 394 -15.35 35.81 -9.63
C SER A 394 -14.53 36.61 -10.65
N GLY A 395 -13.50 37.35 -10.22
CA GLY A 395 -12.61 38.12 -11.07
C GLY A 395 -11.59 37.24 -11.83
N GLY A 396 -10.81 37.90 -12.71
CA GLY A 396 -9.83 37.21 -13.57
C GLY A 396 -8.47 36.94 -12.95
N SER A 397 -8.25 37.26 -11.66
CA SER A 397 -7.01 36.92 -10.93
C SER A 397 -6.84 35.43 -10.82
N GLU A 398 -5.62 34.93 -10.79
CA GLU A 398 -5.37 33.51 -10.46
C GLU A 398 -5.60 33.28 -8.96
N LYS A 399 -6.34 32.24 -8.62
CA LYS A 399 -6.61 31.82 -7.25
C LYS A 399 -5.82 30.55 -6.94
N ILE A 400 -5.06 30.59 -5.87
CA ILE A 400 -4.29 29.49 -5.33
C ILE A 400 -5.07 28.90 -4.15
N GLY A 401 -5.01 27.59 -3.96
CA GLY A 401 -5.48 26.89 -2.78
C GLY A 401 -4.92 25.48 -2.68
N HIS A 402 -5.24 24.78 -1.60
CA HIS A 402 -4.89 23.38 -1.41
C HIS A 402 -6.16 22.54 -1.34
N ASN A 403 -6.35 21.60 -2.27
CA ASN A 403 -7.60 20.84 -2.41
C ASN A 403 -8.83 21.76 -2.70
N LEU A 404 -8.65 22.70 -3.62
CA LEU A 404 -9.64 23.72 -4.00
C LEU A 404 -11.02 23.16 -4.33
N LYS A 405 -11.13 21.87 -4.64
CA LYS A 405 -12.42 21.27 -4.97
C LYS A 405 -13.44 21.42 -3.85
N TYR A 406 -13.02 21.30 -2.60
CA TYR A 406 -13.88 21.52 -1.42
C TYR A 406 -14.35 22.98 -1.35
N ASP A 407 -13.42 23.93 -1.38
CA ASP A 407 -13.71 25.37 -1.27
C ASP A 407 -14.64 25.85 -2.39
N LEU A 408 -14.35 25.42 -3.63
CA LEU A 408 -15.17 25.74 -4.79
C LEU A 408 -16.60 25.19 -4.65
N ALA A 409 -16.76 23.97 -4.10
CA ALA A 409 -18.06 23.34 -3.92
C ALA A 409 -18.87 24.07 -2.83
N VAL A 410 -18.24 24.43 -1.72
CA VAL A 410 -18.89 25.20 -0.64
C VAL A 410 -19.27 26.61 -1.11
N LEU A 411 -18.37 27.36 -1.76
CA LEU A 411 -18.66 28.68 -2.30
C LEU A 411 -19.82 28.63 -3.31
N ARG A 412 -19.82 27.61 -4.18
CA ARG A 412 -20.90 27.39 -5.14
C ARG A 412 -22.25 27.12 -4.47
N SER A 413 -22.28 26.32 -3.40
CA SER A 413 -23.51 26.06 -2.61
C SER A 413 -24.06 27.33 -1.98
N HIS A 414 -23.20 28.31 -1.67
CA HIS A 414 -23.56 29.65 -1.19
C HIS A 414 -23.78 30.66 -2.34
N GLY A 415 -23.79 30.22 -3.60
CA GLY A 415 -24.11 31.04 -4.78
C GLY A 415 -22.94 31.86 -5.31
N ILE A 416 -21.70 31.58 -4.93
CA ILE A 416 -20.52 32.24 -5.47
C ILE A 416 -19.78 31.27 -6.42
N GLU A 417 -19.64 31.67 -7.67
CA GLU A 417 -18.77 30.98 -8.64
C GLU A 417 -17.38 31.62 -8.64
N VAL A 418 -16.37 30.79 -8.40
CA VAL A 418 -14.98 31.18 -8.46
C VAL A 418 -14.48 31.00 -9.90
N SER A 419 -13.94 32.07 -10.48
CA SER A 419 -13.46 32.05 -11.87
C SER A 419 -12.03 31.55 -11.97
N SER A 420 -11.70 30.87 -13.07
CA SER A 420 -10.32 30.54 -13.46
C SER A 420 -9.53 31.81 -13.80
N PRO A 421 -8.17 31.80 -13.75
CA PRO A 421 -7.34 30.61 -13.55
C PRO A 421 -7.25 30.15 -12.08
N LEU A 422 -7.04 28.83 -11.90
CA LEU A 422 -6.90 28.18 -10.60
C LEU A 422 -5.55 27.47 -10.50
N PHE A 423 -4.93 27.50 -9.32
CA PHE A 423 -3.74 26.74 -9.00
C PHE A 423 -3.96 25.94 -7.72
N ASP A 424 -4.11 24.64 -7.85
CA ASP A 424 -4.29 23.73 -6.72
C ASP A 424 -2.95 23.05 -6.38
N THR A 425 -2.43 23.30 -5.18
CA THR A 425 -1.13 22.76 -4.73
C THR A 425 -1.16 21.26 -4.53
N LEU A 426 -2.31 20.67 -4.17
CA LEU A 426 -2.49 19.23 -4.08
C LEU A 426 -2.34 18.58 -5.48
N ILE A 427 -3.00 19.12 -6.50
CA ILE A 427 -2.87 18.65 -7.88
C ILE A 427 -1.44 18.82 -8.39
N ALA A 428 -0.85 19.99 -8.17
CA ALA A 428 0.52 20.28 -8.61
C ALA A 428 1.52 19.28 -8.00
N HIS A 429 1.43 19.03 -6.69
CA HIS A 429 2.33 18.10 -6.02
C HIS A 429 2.09 16.67 -6.47
N THR A 430 0.84 16.25 -6.67
CA THR A 430 0.53 14.88 -7.16
C THR A 430 1.12 14.62 -8.54
N LEU A 431 1.09 15.60 -9.44
CA LEU A 431 1.72 15.46 -10.77
C LEU A 431 3.25 15.36 -10.69
N LEU A 432 3.85 16.04 -9.72
CA LEU A 432 5.31 16.04 -9.53
C LEU A 432 5.81 14.79 -8.79
N TYR A 433 5.04 14.30 -7.82
CA TYR A 433 5.42 13.27 -6.87
C TYR A 433 4.25 12.33 -6.54
N PRO A 434 3.76 11.54 -7.52
CA PRO A 434 2.50 10.77 -7.40
C PRO A 434 2.50 9.73 -6.25
N GLU A 435 3.68 9.28 -5.82
CA GLU A 435 3.83 8.24 -4.79
C GLU A 435 3.97 8.81 -3.37
N GLN A 436 3.94 10.14 -3.21
CA GLN A 436 4.08 10.79 -1.90
C GLN A 436 2.72 11.10 -1.27
N ARG A 437 2.73 11.54 0.00
CA ARG A 437 1.56 12.12 0.65
C ARG A 437 1.38 13.56 0.16
N HIS A 438 0.12 14.01 0.09
CA HIS A 438 -0.21 15.31 -0.49
C HIS A 438 -0.94 16.24 0.48
N SER A 439 -1.09 15.89 1.77
CA SER A 439 -1.69 16.78 2.76
C SER A 439 -0.83 18.03 2.96
N MET A 440 -1.47 19.16 3.23
CA MET A 440 -0.78 20.45 3.38
C MET A 440 0.28 20.40 4.47
N ASP A 441 -0.02 19.81 5.65
CA ASP A 441 0.94 19.64 6.74
C ASP A 441 2.19 18.89 6.27
N TYR A 442 1.98 17.77 5.55
CA TYR A 442 3.08 17.00 5.00
C TYR A 442 3.94 17.83 4.03
N LEU A 443 3.30 18.62 3.17
CA LEU A 443 4.01 19.47 2.20
C LEU A 443 4.75 20.61 2.89
N ALA A 444 4.14 21.25 3.89
CA ALA A 444 4.79 22.29 4.67
C ALA A 444 6.03 21.75 5.40
N GLU A 445 5.91 20.61 6.09
CA GLU A 445 7.01 19.98 6.79
C GLU A 445 8.11 19.53 5.84
N SER A 446 7.74 18.89 4.72
CA SER A 446 8.70 18.27 3.80
C SER A 446 9.34 19.25 2.83
N LEU A 447 8.61 20.26 2.34
CA LEU A 447 9.07 21.17 1.32
C LEU A 447 9.52 22.53 1.88
N LEU A 448 8.91 23.01 2.96
CA LEU A 448 9.23 24.30 3.56
C LEU A 448 10.04 24.19 4.86
N GLY A 449 10.17 22.97 5.43
CA GLY A 449 10.79 22.78 6.74
C GLY A 449 10.00 23.46 7.86
N TYR A 450 8.70 23.52 7.74
CA TYR A 450 7.78 24.24 8.58
C TYR A 450 6.68 23.34 9.12
N SER A 451 6.40 23.41 10.43
CA SER A 451 5.32 22.66 11.07
C SER A 451 4.14 23.60 11.35
N PRO A 452 3.02 23.49 10.57
CA PRO A 452 1.85 24.33 10.75
C PRO A 452 1.08 23.99 12.04
N ILE A 453 0.22 24.89 12.48
CA ILE A 453 -0.75 24.67 13.55
C ILE A 453 -1.72 23.56 13.10
N LYS A 454 -1.93 22.55 13.95
CA LYS A 454 -2.91 21.49 13.64
C LYS A 454 -4.29 21.86 14.16
N LEU A 455 -5.33 21.59 13.38
CA LEU A 455 -6.71 21.82 13.80
C LEU A 455 -7.07 21.07 15.10
N SER A 456 -6.51 19.87 15.31
CA SER A 456 -6.65 19.09 16.55
C SER A 456 -6.16 19.83 17.80
N ASP A 457 -5.12 20.67 17.67
CA ASP A 457 -4.57 21.43 18.79
C ASP A 457 -5.50 22.57 19.24
N LEU A 458 -6.38 23.03 18.34
CA LEU A 458 -7.36 24.08 18.61
C LEU A 458 -8.61 23.55 19.32
N THR A 459 -8.96 22.30 19.12
CA THR A 459 -10.21 21.68 19.62
C THR A 459 -10.03 20.87 20.90
N GLY A 460 -8.78 20.70 21.38
CA GLY A 460 -8.48 19.98 22.63
C GLY A 460 -8.71 18.48 22.59
N GLY A 461 -8.77 17.90 21.39
CA GLY A 461 -8.83 16.46 21.15
C GLY A 461 -7.48 15.79 21.38
N ASP A 462 -7.47 14.67 22.10
CA ASP A 462 -6.24 13.89 22.34
C ASP A 462 -5.83 13.21 21.01
N SER A 463 -4.73 13.66 20.42
CA SER A 463 -4.23 13.26 19.09
C SER A 463 -3.64 11.83 19.01
N SER A 464 -3.87 10.98 20.04
CA SER A 464 -3.23 9.68 20.16
C SER A 464 -3.90 8.51 19.42
N GLU A 465 -5.09 8.68 18.83
CA GLU A 465 -5.83 7.58 18.18
C GLU A 465 -6.02 7.73 16.64
N ALA A 466 -5.62 8.84 16.03
CA ALA A 466 -5.92 9.13 14.62
C ALA A 466 -4.88 8.62 13.58
N GLU A 467 -3.74 8.05 13.99
CA GLU A 467 -2.64 7.71 13.06
C GLU A 467 -2.59 6.25 12.58
N GLU A 468 -3.53 5.35 12.92
CA GLU A 468 -3.43 3.92 12.53
C GLU A 468 -4.28 3.47 11.33
N GLY A 469 -4.85 4.36 10.56
CA GLY A 469 -5.66 4.04 9.36
C GLY A 469 -5.00 4.45 8.05
N GLY A 470 -3.91 3.80 7.63
CA GLY A 470 -3.28 4.02 6.33
C GLY A 470 -4.11 3.47 5.16
N GLY A 471 -5.12 4.21 4.72
CA GLY A 471 -5.84 4.01 3.47
C GLY A 471 -6.06 5.37 2.81
N GLN A 472 -5.57 5.53 1.59
CA GLN A 472 -5.76 6.70 0.74
C GLN A 472 -7.26 6.79 0.37
N GLY A 473 -8.09 7.39 1.24
CA GLY A 473 -9.54 7.47 1.02
C GLY A 473 -10.33 8.23 2.09
N ASP A 474 -9.83 8.30 3.32
CA ASP A 474 -10.53 9.03 4.38
C ASP A 474 -9.57 10.03 5.04
N LEU A 475 -9.54 11.25 4.48
CA LEU A 475 -8.86 12.38 5.15
C LEU A 475 -9.61 12.78 6.43
N PHE A 476 -10.84 12.26 6.64
CA PHE A 476 -11.69 12.57 7.78
C PHE A 476 -12.58 11.36 8.09
N SER A 477 -12.36 10.70 9.23
CA SER A 477 -13.32 9.72 9.73
C SER A 477 -14.54 10.44 10.32
N GLU A 478 -15.76 9.92 10.08
CA GLU A 478 -17.02 10.44 10.64
C GLU A 478 -17.06 10.54 12.19
N LYS A 479 -16.01 10.12 12.88
CA LYS A 479 -15.93 10.15 14.35
C LYS A 479 -15.42 11.45 14.94
N ASP A 480 -14.77 12.29 14.14
CA ASP A 480 -14.27 13.61 14.58
C ASP A 480 -15.13 14.72 13.95
N ILE A 481 -16.38 14.85 14.37
CA ILE A 481 -17.15 16.08 14.17
C ILE A 481 -16.51 17.12 15.11
N LEU A 482 -15.40 17.71 14.63
CA LEU A 482 -14.78 18.83 15.30
C LEU A 482 -15.76 19.99 15.26
N ASP A 483 -16.19 20.47 16.43
CA ASP A 483 -17.02 21.68 16.52
C ASP A 483 -16.14 22.91 16.26
N THR A 484 -15.83 23.12 14.99
CA THR A 484 -15.02 24.28 14.54
C THR A 484 -15.67 25.61 14.89
N ALA A 485 -17.01 25.65 15.07
CA ALA A 485 -17.75 26.83 15.48
C ALA A 485 -17.45 27.23 16.94
N SER A 486 -16.99 26.33 17.79
CA SER A 486 -16.61 26.61 19.17
C SER A 486 -15.19 27.19 19.33
N ILE A 487 -14.38 27.17 18.28
CA ILE A 487 -13.00 27.69 18.31
C ILE A 487 -13.02 29.22 18.42
N PRO A 488 -12.27 29.83 19.37
CA PRO A 488 -12.16 31.27 19.46
C PRO A 488 -11.69 31.92 18.17
N VAL A 489 -12.33 32.98 17.73
CA VAL A 489 -12.11 33.67 16.45
C VAL A 489 -10.64 34.02 16.23
N GLU A 490 -9.93 34.46 17.26
CA GLU A 490 -8.51 34.81 17.19
C GLU A 490 -7.62 33.58 16.87
N LYS A 491 -7.95 32.41 17.43
CA LYS A 491 -7.25 31.17 17.16
C LYS A 491 -7.54 30.67 15.75
N MET A 492 -8.81 30.69 15.35
CA MET A 492 -9.22 30.32 13.99
C MET A 492 -8.58 31.27 12.96
N ALA A 493 -8.53 32.56 13.23
CA ALA A 493 -7.90 33.54 12.36
C ALA A 493 -6.40 33.29 12.17
N ARG A 494 -5.71 32.87 13.22
CA ARG A 494 -4.29 32.54 13.16
C ARG A 494 -4.05 31.29 12.35
N TYR A 495 -4.83 30.25 12.57
CA TYR A 495 -4.80 28.98 11.85
C TYR A 495 -5.09 29.16 10.35
N ALA A 496 -6.24 29.70 10.00
CA ALA A 496 -6.64 29.86 8.61
C ALA A 496 -5.73 30.82 7.82
N ALA A 497 -5.22 31.89 8.48
CA ALA A 497 -4.24 32.79 7.84
C ALA A 497 -2.91 32.08 7.58
N GLU A 498 -2.47 31.20 8.49
CA GLU A 498 -1.30 30.35 8.30
C GLU A 498 -1.49 29.41 7.11
N ASP A 499 -2.65 28.75 7.00
CA ASP A 499 -2.95 27.81 5.91
C ASP A 499 -2.90 28.50 4.55
N ALA A 500 -3.45 29.72 4.44
CA ALA A 500 -3.38 30.51 3.22
C ALA A 500 -1.94 30.97 2.86
N ASP A 501 -1.12 31.35 3.84
CA ASP A 501 0.28 31.74 3.65
C ASP A 501 1.14 30.56 3.25
N VAL A 502 1.05 29.45 3.98
CA VAL A 502 1.76 28.18 3.68
C VAL A 502 1.40 27.67 2.28
N THR A 503 0.13 27.69 1.92
CA THR A 503 -0.33 27.27 0.60
C THR A 503 0.22 28.17 -0.52
N LEU A 504 0.32 29.49 -0.29
CA LEU A 504 0.97 30.40 -1.22
C LEU A 504 2.46 30.06 -1.43
N GLN A 505 3.19 29.83 -0.34
CA GLN A 505 4.61 29.42 -0.39
C GLN A 505 4.79 28.09 -1.12
N LEU A 506 3.93 27.10 -0.86
CA LEU A 506 3.92 25.82 -1.58
C LEU A 506 3.68 26.03 -3.08
N ALA A 507 2.76 26.89 -3.47
CA ALA A 507 2.50 27.16 -4.89
C ALA A 507 3.72 27.79 -5.58
N ASN A 508 4.40 28.73 -4.91
CA ASN A 508 5.62 29.36 -5.42
C ASN A 508 6.74 28.32 -5.63
N LEU A 509 6.83 27.33 -4.77
CA LEU A 509 7.82 26.25 -4.86
C LEU A 509 7.47 25.20 -5.93
N LEU A 510 6.19 24.83 -6.05
CA LEU A 510 5.75 23.74 -6.95
C LEU A 510 5.67 24.20 -8.43
N ARG A 511 5.37 25.47 -8.67
CA ARG A 511 5.19 26.01 -10.02
C ARG A 511 6.43 25.84 -10.92
N PRO A 512 7.67 26.19 -10.50
CA PRO A 512 8.87 25.91 -11.28
C PRO A 512 9.09 24.42 -11.55
N GLY A 513 8.75 23.55 -10.60
CA GLY A 513 8.85 22.10 -10.76
C GLY A 513 7.95 21.54 -11.86
N LEU A 514 6.74 22.10 -12.04
CA LEU A 514 5.86 21.72 -13.16
C LEU A 514 6.47 22.07 -14.52
N GLU A 515 7.16 23.20 -14.63
CA GLU A 515 7.86 23.60 -15.86
C GLU A 515 9.06 22.70 -16.13
N GLU A 516 9.89 22.47 -15.11
CA GLU A 516 11.11 21.66 -15.21
C GLU A 516 10.80 20.22 -15.63
N LYS A 517 9.74 19.60 -15.05
CA LYS A 517 9.31 18.24 -15.38
C LYS A 517 8.37 18.17 -16.59
N GLY A 518 8.11 19.27 -17.29
CA GLY A 518 7.24 19.32 -18.47
C GLY A 518 5.76 19.02 -18.17
N GLN A 519 5.31 19.21 -16.93
CA GLN A 519 3.95 18.92 -16.47
C GLN A 519 3.00 20.13 -16.58
N SER A 520 3.49 21.31 -16.94
CA SER A 520 2.69 22.54 -17.01
C SER A 520 1.46 22.40 -17.89
N ARG A 521 1.58 21.72 -19.05
CA ARG A 521 0.45 21.49 -19.95
C ARG A 521 -0.63 20.61 -19.29
N VAL A 522 -0.23 19.52 -18.66
CA VAL A 522 -1.17 18.61 -17.97
C VAL A 522 -1.88 19.36 -16.85
N PHE A 523 -1.13 20.13 -16.07
CA PHE A 523 -1.70 20.91 -14.97
C PHE A 523 -2.69 21.99 -15.47
N TYR A 524 -2.25 22.90 -16.35
CA TYR A 524 -3.06 24.08 -16.73
C TYR A 524 -4.13 23.79 -17.77
N ASP A 525 -3.86 22.92 -18.75
CA ASP A 525 -4.80 22.67 -19.85
C ASP A 525 -5.78 21.54 -19.56
N ILE A 526 -5.46 20.65 -18.59
CA ILE A 526 -6.30 19.50 -18.24
C ILE A 526 -6.81 19.62 -16.81
N GLU A 527 -5.96 19.41 -15.81
CA GLU A 527 -6.38 19.18 -14.42
C GLU A 527 -7.05 20.41 -13.79
N ALA A 528 -6.43 21.59 -13.92
CA ALA A 528 -7.00 22.82 -13.38
C ALA A 528 -8.32 23.22 -14.08
N ARG A 529 -8.51 22.84 -15.35
CA ARG A 529 -9.77 23.09 -16.08
C ARG A 529 -10.86 22.08 -15.77
N VAL A 530 -10.50 20.85 -15.47
CA VAL A 530 -11.46 19.80 -15.07
C VAL A 530 -12.03 20.08 -13.68
N LEU A 531 -11.26 20.68 -12.79
CA LEU A 531 -11.65 20.92 -11.40
C LEU A 531 -13.02 21.62 -11.26
N PRO A 532 -13.29 22.81 -11.86
CA PRO A 532 -14.61 23.42 -11.76
C PRO A 532 -15.72 22.62 -12.44
N VAL A 533 -15.41 21.79 -13.44
CA VAL A 533 -16.37 20.89 -14.09
C VAL A 533 -16.81 19.80 -13.09
N LEU A 534 -15.88 19.18 -12.40
CA LEU A 534 -16.19 18.16 -11.38
C LEU A 534 -17.02 18.78 -10.25
N VAL A 535 -16.66 19.96 -9.77
CA VAL A 535 -17.46 20.70 -8.78
C VAL A 535 -18.89 20.92 -9.27
N ALA A 536 -19.06 21.32 -10.53
CA ALA A 536 -20.40 21.49 -11.09
C ALA A 536 -21.18 20.19 -11.19
N MET A 537 -20.55 19.08 -11.61
CA MET A 537 -21.18 17.76 -11.68
C MET A 537 -21.58 17.25 -10.31
N GLU A 538 -20.67 17.36 -9.33
CA GLU A 538 -20.93 16.93 -7.95
C GLU A 538 -22.03 17.74 -7.29
N ASN A 539 -22.09 19.05 -7.55
CA ASN A 539 -23.16 19.93 -7.03
C ASN A 539 -24.52 19.67 -7.71
N GLU A 540 -24.54 19.37 -9.02
CA GLU A 540 -25.79 19.01 -9.72
C GLU A 540 -26.36 17.69 -9.19
N GLY A 541 -25.51 16.69 -8.95
CA GLY A 541 -25.94 15.36 -8.53
C GLY A 541 -26.88 14.69 -9.55
N ILE A 542 -27.51 13.58 -9.16
CA ILE A 542 -28.45 12.84 -10.01
C ILE A 542 -29.69 12.39 -9.22
N ALA A 543 -30.86 12.56 -9.79
CA ALA A 543 -32.11 12.12 -9.17
C ALA A 543 -32.31 10.60 -9.28
N LEU A 544 -32.93 9.99 -8.26
CA LEU A 544 -33.28 8.59 -8.21
C LEU A 544 -34.78 8.42 -8.12
N ASP A 545 -35.32 7.43 -8.83
CA ASP A 545 -36.69 6.94 -8.65
C ASP A 545 -36.71 5.95 -7.46
N LEU A 546 -37.08 6.45 -6.29
CA LEU A 546 -37.10 5.67 -5.05
C LEU A 546 -38.21 4.58 -5.06
N GLU A 547 -39.30 4.79 -5.80
CA GLU A 547 -40.38 3.78 -5.93
C GLU A 547 -39.91 2.61 -6.79
N VAL A 548 -39.27 2.92 -7.93
CA VAL A 548 -38.67 1.90 -8.80
C VAL A 548 -37.55 1.17 -8.07
N LEU A 549 -36.72 1.89 -7.29
CA LEU A 549 -35.66 1.30 -6.49
C LEU A 549 -36.22 0.31 -5.45
N ALA A 550 -37.26 0.70 -4.71
CA ALA A 550 -37.92 -0.18 -3.73
C ALA A 550 -38.55 -1.42 -4.39
N SER A 551 -39.18 -1.25 -5.57
CA SER A 551 -39.72 -2.35 -6.35
C SER A 551 -38.62 -3.31 -6.84
N CYS A 552 -37.51 -2.77 -7.34
CA CYS A 552 -36.33 -3.54 -7.73
C CYS A 552 -35.80 -4.35 -6.53
N GLY A 553 -35.68 -3.73 -5.36
CA GLY A 553 -35.27 -4.39 -4.14
C GLY A 553 -36.11 -5.58 -3.74
N LYS A 554 -37.45 -5.45 -3.80
CA LYS A 554 -38.39 -6.55 -3.54
C LYS A 554 -38.23 -7.70 -4.55
N THR A 555 -38.04 -7.36 -5.82
CA THR A 555 -37.84 -8.36 -6.90
C THR A 555 -36.51 -9.11 -6.71
N MET A 556 -35.44 -8.39 -6.40
CA MET A 556 -34.14 -8.99 -6.14
C MET A 556 -34.15 -9.87 -4.89
N GLN A 557 -34.82 -9.44 -3.80
CA GLN A 557 -34.95 -10.26 -2.60
C GLN A 557 -35.67 -11.58 -2.89
N LYS A 558 -36.82 -11.55 -3.62
CA LYS A 558 -37.49 -12.78 -4.04
C LYS A 558 -36.60 -13.71 -4.84
N ARG A 559 -35.78 -13.15 -5.77
CA ARG A 559 -34.83 -13.93 -6.56
C ARG A 559 -33.75 -14.57 -5.68
N ILE A 560 -33.22 -13.82 -4.72
CA ILE A 560 -32.22 -14.29 -3.74
C ILE A 560 -32.84 -15.43 -2.91
N ASP A 561 -34.06 -15.28 -2.40
CA ASP A 561 -34.72 -16.26 -1.56
C ASP A 561 -34.96 -17.58 -2.35
N VAL A 562 -35.42 -17.49 -3.60
CA VAL A 562 -35.63 -18.66 -4.48
C VAL A 562 -34.28 -19.37 -4.75
N LEU A 563 -33.26 -18.63 -5.12
CA LEU A 563 -31.93 -19.20 -5.38
C LEU A 563 -31.35 -19.83 -4.11
N SER A 564 -31.48 -19.16 -2.95
CA SER A 564 -31.00 -19.67 -1.67
C SER A 564 -31.67 -20.98 -1.30
N ALA A 565 -33.02 -21.05 -1.39
CA ALA A 565 -33.76 -22.27 -1.09
C ALA A 565 -33.37 -23.41 -2.02
N SER A 566 -33.27 -23.15 -3.33
CA SER A 566 -32.82 -24.14 -4.32
C SER A 566 -31.43 -24.65 -4.07
N LEU A 567 -30.48 -23.76 -3.72
CA LEU A 567 -29.10 -24.12 -3.44
C LEU A 567 -28.95 -24.96 -2.16
N ILE A 568 -29.70 -24.64 -1.12
CA ILE A 568 -29.75 -25.42 0.12
C ILE A 568 -30.34 -26.81 -0.14
N GLU A 569 -31.44 -26.91 -0.90
CA GLU A 569 -32.03 -28.17 -1.29
C GLU A 569 -31.06 -29.04 -2.11
N GLN A 570 -30.42 -28.47 -3.12
CA GLN A 570 -29.42 -29.17 -3.95
C GLN A 570 -28.19 -29.62 -3.15
N ALA A 571 -27.76 -28.85 -2.15
CA ALA A 571 -26.66 -29.20 -1.26
C ALA A 571 -27.06 -30.27 -0.22
N GLY A 572 -28.35 -30.50 0.01
CA GLY A 572 -28.86 -31.47 1.00
C GLY A 572 -28.66 -31.07 2.47
N ARG A 573 -28.21 -29.86 2.73
CA ARG A 573 -28.03 -29.27 4.07
C ARG A 573 -27.95 -27.76 4.07
N ASP A 574 -28.23 -27.16 5.20
CA ASP A 574 -28.03 -25.73 5.41
C ASP A 574 -26.56 -25.36 5.44
N PHE A 575 -26.20 -24.24 4.79
CA PHE A 575 -24.90 -23.65 4.83
C PHE A 575 -24.95 -22.15 4.52
N ASN A 576 -23.92 -21.42 4.93
CA ASN A 576 -23.80 -20.01 4.60
C ASN A 576 -23.27 -19.83 3.17
N LEU A 577 -24.14 -19.46 2.23
CA LEU A 577 -23.85 -19.22 0.82
C LEU A 577 -22.77 -18.14 0.60
N ASN A 578 -22.63 -17.20 1.54
CA ASN A 578 -21.62 -16.15 1.53
C ASN A 578 -20.28 -16.57 2.13
N SER A 579 -20.17 -17.79 2.68
CA SER A 579 -18.93 -18.32 3.23
C SER A 579 -18.12 -19.06 2.17
N PRO A 580 -16.98 -18.52 1.70
CA PRO A 580 -16.11 -19.22 0.74
C PRO A 580 -15.64 -20.59 1.24
N LYS A 581 -15.44 -20.72 2.57
CA LYS A 581 -15.03 -21.97 3.20
C LYS A 581 -16.10 -23.05 3.10
N GLN A 582 -17.35 -22.73 3.53
CA GLN A 582 -18.45 -23.69 3.50
C GLN A 582 -18.83 -24.07 2.08
N LEU A 583 -18.86 -23.09 1.16
CA LEU A 583 -19.09 -23.35 -0.26
C LEU A 583 -18.01 -24.27 -0.85
N GLY A 584 -16.75 -24.03 -0.53
CA GLY A 584 -15.64 -24.89 -0.98
C GLY A 584 -15.77 -26.33 -0.50
N GLU A 585 -16.21 -26.55 0.74
CA GLU A 585 -16.47 -27.90 1.27
C GLU A 585 -17.59 -28.61 0.45
N ILE A 586 -18.68 -27.92 0.15
CA ILE A 586 -19.78 -28.49 -0.62
C ILE A 586 -19.31 -28.83 -2.04
N LEU A 587 -18.71 -27.88 -2.75
CA LEU A 587 -18.32 -28.08 -4.14
C LEU A 587 -17.29 -29.18 -4.35
N PHE A 588 -16.29 -29.27 -3.45
CA PHE A 588 -15.10 -30.07 -3.69
C PHE A 588 -14.99 -31.32 -2.80
N ASN A 589 -15.59 -31.34 -1.61
CA ASN A 589 -15.57 -32.50 -0.74
C ASN A 589 -16.85 -33.33 -0.85
N GLU A 590 -18.02 -32.67 -0.85
CA GLU A 590 -19.32 -33.39 -0.86
C GLU A 590 -19.75 -33.70 -2.30
N MET A 591 -19.87 -32.69 -3.17
CA MET A 591 -20.29 -32.86 -4.56
C MET A 591 -19.15 -33.35 -5.49
N LYS A 592 -17.89 -33.21 -5.08
CA LYS A 592 -16.67 -33.66 -5.79
C LYS A 592 -16.62 -33.22 -7.26
N LEU A 593 -16.98 -31.97 -7.53
CA LEU A 593 -17.09 -31.44 -8.88
C LEU A 593 -15.75 -31.42 -9.65
N VAL A 594 -14.65 -31.47 -8.94
CA VAL A 594 -13.28 -31.50 -9.50
C VAL A 594 -12.44 -32.50 -8.73
N GLU A 595 -11.69 -33.38 -9.43
CA GLU A 595 -10.79 -34.34 -8.79
C GLU A 595 -9.64 -33.69 -8.02
N LYS A 596 -9.09 -32.57 -8.52
CA LYS A 596 -7.98 -31.83 -7.89
C LYS A 596 -8.30 -30.33 -7.84
N PRO A 597 -9.11 -29.88 -6.86
CA PRO A 597 -9.49 -28.48 -6.74
C PRO A 597 -8.29 -27.63 -6.30
N ARG A 598 -8.20 -26.42 -6.87
CA ARG A 598 -7.18 -25.44 -6.48
C ARG A 598 -7.48 -24.90 -5.09
N LYS A 599 -6.43 -24.71 -4.29
CA LYS A 599 -6.51 -24.11 -2.97
C LYS A 599 -5.75 -22.77 -2.92
N THR A 600 -6.16 -21.91 -2.00
CA THR A 600 -5.43 -20.69 -1.64
C THR A 600 -4.14 -21.04 -0.89
N ALA A 601 -3.25 -20.07 -0.70
CA ALA A 601 -2.05 -20.24 0.12
C ALA A 601 -2.36 -20.65 1.60
N THR A 602 -3.58 -20.34 2.07
CA THR A 602 -4.07 -20.72 3.41
C THR A 602 -4.76 -22.10 3.45
N GLY A 603 -4.70 -22.87 2.36
CA GLY A 603 -5.26 -24.21 2.28
C GLY A 603 -6.78 -24.27 2.03
N GLN A 604 -7.48 -23.14 1.91
CA GLN A 604 -8.90 -23.09 1.57
C GLN A 604 -9.12 -23.34 0.07
N TYR A 605 -10.25 -23.93 -0.29
CA TYR A 605 -10.63 -24.06 -1.69
C TYR A 605 -10.89 -22.72 -2.33
N ARG A 606 -10.41 -22.54 -3.56
CA ARG A 606 -10.68 -21.33 -4.35
C ARG A 606 -12.13 -21.35 -4.85
N THR A 607 -12.88 -20.34 -4.44
CA THR A 607 -14.27 -20.09 -4.87
C THR A 607 -14.41 -18.68 -5.43
N ASP A 608 -13.32 -18.16 -6.04
CA ASP A 608 -13.32 -16.89 -6.77
C ASP A 608 -14.18 -17.00 -8.06
N GLU A 609 -14.56 -15.85 -8.57
CA GLU A 609 -15.46 -15.76 -9.73
C GLU A 609 -14.90 -16.50 -10.95
N GLN A 610 -13.61 -16.41 -11.22
CA GLN A 610 -12.97 -17.08 -12.36
C GLN A 610 -13.07 -18.60 -12.23
N THR A 611 -12.81 -19.13 -11.02
CA THR A 611 -12.92 -20.57 -10.74
C THR A 611 -14.37 -21.04 -10.90
N LEU A 612 -15.31 -20.30 -10.33
CA LEU A 612 -16.73 -20.66 -10.41
C LEU A 612 -17.29 -20.53 -11.83
N THR A 613 -16.92 -19.50 -12.59
CA THR A 613 -17.35 -19.33 -14.00
C THR A 613 -16.91 -20.51 -14.87
N THR A 614 -15.68 -20.99 -14.67
CA THR A 614 -15.19 -22.17 -15.39
C THR A 614 -16.02 -23.43 -15.08
N LEU A 615 -16.44 -23.59 -13.83
CA LEU A 615 -17.24 -24.73 -13.37
C LEU A 615 -18.72 -24.62 -13.76
N ALA A 616 -19.26 -23.42 -13.82
CA ALA A 616 -20.66 -23.14 -14.13
C ALA A 616 -21.08 -23.66 -15.51
N VAL A 617 -20.15 -23.73 -16.47
CA VAL A 617 -20.40 -24.30 -17.81
C VAL A 617 -20.88 -25.75 -17.74
N LYS A 618 -20.43 -26.52 -16.74
CA LYS A 618 -20.70 -27.96 -16.60
C LYS A 618 -21.64 -28.28 -15.42
N HIS A 619 -21.80 -27.37 -14.50
CA HIS A 619 -22.49 -27.61 -13.23
C HIS A 619 -23.55 -26.55 -12.94
N PRO A 620 -24.86 -26.84 -13.16
CA PRO A 620 -25.95 -25.87 -12.91
C PRO A 620 -25.94 -25.30 -11.49
N PHE A 621 -25.62 -26.10 -10.48
CA PHE A 621 -25.48 -25.64 -9.10
C PHE A 621 -24.49 -24.48 -8.96
N VAL A 622 -23.37 -24.52 -9.69
CA VAL A 622 -22.36 -23.44 -9.66
C VAL A 622 -22.85 -22.20 -10.40
N ALA A 623 -23.66 -22.38 -11.48
CA ALA A 623 -24.30 -21.26 -12.16
C ALA A 623 -25.31 -20.55 -11.26
N ASP A 624 -26.07 -21.31 -10.46
CA ASP A 624 -27.00 -20.76 -9.45
C ASP A 624 -26.26 -20.04 -8.33
N ILE A 625 -25.09 -20.53 -7.88
CA ILE A 625 -24.21 -19.83 -6.91
C ILE A 625 -23.74 -18.48 -7.47
N LEU A 626 -23.30 -18.44 -8.73
CA LEU A 626 -22.91 -17.18 -9.37
C LEU A 626 -24.09 -16.20 -9.46
N SER A 627 -25.26 -16.70 -9.85
CA SER A 627 -26.49 -15.91 -9.92
C SER A 627 -26.91 -15.37 -8.55
N TYR A 628 -26.82 -16.18 -7.50
CA TYR A 628 -27.06 -15.78 -6.12
C TYR A 628 -26.10 -14.69 -5.66
N ARG A 629 -24.79 -14.91 -5.86
CA ARG A 629 -23.75 -13.93 -5.47
C ARG A 629 -23.92 -12.61 -6.20
N GLN A 630 -24.19 -12.66 -7.50
CA GLN A 630 -24.44 -11.45 -8.29
C GLN A 630 -25.67 -10.68 -7.77
N ALA A 631 -26.79 -11.37 -7.56
CA ALA A 631 -28.01 -10.74 -7.04
C ALA A 631 -27.80 -10.14 -5.64
N SER A 632 -27.15 -10.89 -4.73
CA SER A 632 -26.85 -10.44 -3.37
C SER A 632 -25.93 -9.24 -3.36
N LYS A 633 -24.85 -9.24 -4.17
CA LYS A 633 -23.92 -8.12 -4.29
C LYS A 633 -24.60 -6.88 -4.85
N LEU A 634 -25.39 -7.01 -5.90
CA LEU A 634 -26.10 -5.89 -6.50
C LEU A 634 -27.11 -5.28 -5.52
N LYS A 635 -27.86 -6.13 -4.79
CA LYS A 635 -28.80 -5.66 -3.79
C LYS A 635 -28.07 -4.92 -2.66
N SER A 636 -27.09 -5.53 -2.03
CA SER A 636 -26.39 -4.95 -0.86
C SER A 636 -25.57 -3.70 -1.21
N THR A 637 -24.98 -3.65 -2.43
CA THR A 637 -24.10 -2.54 -2.82
C THR A 637 -24.88 -1.33 -3.33
N TYR A 638 -25.96 -1.57 -4.08
CA TYR A 638 -26.69 -0.48 -4.74
C TYR A 638 -28.10 -0.29 -4.15
N VAL A 639 -28.94 -1.33 -4.17
CA VAL A 639 -30.34 -1.15 -3.84
C VAL A 639 -30.59 -0.75 -2.39
N ASP A 640 -29.86 -1.38 -1.46
CA ASP A 640 -30.02 -1.14 -0.03
C ASP A 640 -29.27 0.12 0.43
N ARG A 641 -28.23 0.56 -0.29
CA ARG A 641 -27.38 1.69 0.12
C ARG A 641 -27.71 3.01 -0.58
N LEU A 642 -28.18 2.98 -1.83
CA LEU A 642 -28.47 4.22 -2.58
C LEU A 642 -29.45 5.17 -1.88
N PRO A 643 -30.50 4.71 -1.17
CA PRO A 643 -31.40 5.62 -0.43
C PRO A 643 -30.68 6.45 0.63
N ASP A 644 -29.63 5.90 1.29
CA ASP A 644 -28.87 6.57 2.33
C ASP A 644 -28.08 7.77 1.78
N TRP A 645 -27.77 7.76 0.48
CA TRP A 645 -27.02 8.81 -0.22
C TRP A 645 -27.88 9.91 -0.84
N VAL A 646 -29.21 9.80 -0.70
CA VAL A 646 -30.10 10.84 -1.23
C VAL A 646 -30.11 12.04 -0.31
N ALA A 647 -29.58 13.17 -0.78
CA ALA A 647 -29.49 14.40 -0.01
C ALA A 647 -30.88 14.96 0.30
N GLN A 648 -31.13 15.31 1.58
CA GLN A 648 -32.41 15.83 2.04
C GLN A 648 -32.76 17.21 1.42
N LYS A 649 -31.75 17.97 1.01
CA LYS A 649 -31.94 19.34 0.48
C LYS A 649 -32.63 19.38 -0.89
N ASP A 650 -32.40 18.39 -1.74
CA ASP A 650 -32.84 18.40 -3.15
C ASP A 650 -33.28 17.03 -3.69
N GLY A 651 -33.21 15.96 -2.88
CA GLY A 651 -33.60 14.64 -3.25
C GLY A 651 -32.68 13.95 -4.28
N ARG A 652 -31.45 14.39 -4.40
CA ARG A 652 -30.46 13.91 -5.37
C ARG A 652 -29.32 13.19 -4.70
N VAL A 653 -28.62 12.35 -5.46
CA VAL A 653 -27.38 11.71 -5.04
C VAL A 653 -26.20 12.51 -5.56
N HIS A 654 -25.29 12.86 -4.67
CA HIS A 654 -24.09 13.63 -4.98
C HIS A 654 -22.85 12.76 -4.72
N THR A 655 -22.27 12.23 -5.78
CA THR A 655 -21.00 11.48 -5.71
C THR A 655 -19.82 12.43 -5.54
N GLN A 656 -18.67 11.88 -5.19
CA GLN A 656 -17.38 12.56 -5.28
C GLN A 656 -16.56 11.98 -6.43
N PHE A 657 -15.97 12.84 -7.27
CA PHE A 657 -15.04 12.45 -8.32
C PHE A 657 -13.61 12.78 -7.92
N HIS A 658 -12.71 11.82 -8.06
CA HIS A 658 -11.30 11.95 -7.70
C HIS A 658 -10.44 11.94 -8.96
N GLN A 659 -9.67 13.03 -9.18
CA GLN A 659 -8.78 13.19 -10.33
C GLN A 659 -7.45 12.45 -10.16
N LEU A 660 -6.99 12.26 -8.91
CA LEU A 660 -5.61 11.94 -8.58
C LEU A 660 -5.40 10.53 -8.05
N VAL A 661 -6.49 9.73 -7.88
CA VAL A 661 -6.43 8.39 -7.27
C VAL A 661 -5.91 7.34 -8.26
N ALA A 662 -6.25 7.47 -9.53
CA ALA A 662 -5.84 6.49 -10.53
C ALA A 662 -4.57 6.95 -11.25
N ALA A 663 -3.49 6.17 -11.15
CA ALA A 663 -2.21 6.43 -11.84
C ALA A 663 -2.35 6.55 -13.38
N THR A 664 -3.45 6.05 -13.94
CA THR A 664 -3.77 6.12 -15.38
C THR A 664 -4.36 7.47 -15.82
N GLY A 665 -4.60 8.42 -14.90
CA GLY A 665 -5.32 9.68 -15.17
C GLY A 665 -6.84 9.52 -15.35
N ARG A 666 -7.42 8.32 -15.08
CA ARG A 666 -8.87 8.14 -15.05
C ARG A 666 -9.46 8.72 -13.77
N LEU A 667 -10.67 9.27 -13.87
CA LEU A 667 -11.43 9.65 -12.68
C LEU A 667 -11.84 8.41 -11.89
N ALA A 668 -11.82 8.50 -10.57
CA ALA A 668 -12.49 7.56 -9.68
C ALA A 668 -13.75 8.22 -9.08
N SER A 669 -14.69 7.42 -8.57
CA SER A 669 -15.91 7.92 -7.94
C SER A 669 -16.15 7.18 -6.62
N SER A 670 -16.51 7.93 -5.57
CA SER A 670 -16.89 7.40 -4.25
C SER A 670 -18.11 8.16 -3.67
N ASP A 671 -18.69 7.62 -2.65
CA ASP A 671 -19.70 8.21 -1.78
C ASP A 671 -20.96 8.77 -2.51
N PRO A 672 -21.67 7.91 -3.29
CA PRO A 672 -21.42 6.53 -3.67
C PRO A 672 -20.63 6.40 -4.97
N ASN A 673 -20.02 5.22 -5.21
CA ASN A 673 -19.36 4.96 -6.51
C ASN A 673 -20.41 4.79 -7.62
N LEU A 674 -20.55 5.79 -8.49
CA LEU A 674 -21.47 5.79 -9.62
C LEU A 674 -20.87 5.27 -10.94
N GLN A 675 -19.53 4.99 -10.98
CA GLN A 675 -18.89 4.47 -12.18
C GLN A 675 -19.14 2.97 -12.40
N ASN A 676 -19.54 2.23 -11.36
CA ASN A 676 -19.77 0.80 -11.39
C ASN A 676 -21.25 0.42 -11.43
N ILE A 677 -22.12 1.32 -11.89
CA ILE A 677 -23.57 1.06 -12.03
C ILE A 677 -23.78 -0.11 -13.00
N PRO A 678 -24.60 -1.11 -12.64
CA PRO A 678 -24.89 -2.24 -13.51
C PRO A 678 -25.51 -1.80 -14.86
N ARG A 679 -25.06 -2.46 -15.93
CA ARG A 679 -25.54 -2.12 -17.30
C ARG A 679 -26.98 -2.56 -17.60
N SER A 680 -27.60 -3.35 -16.73
CA SER A 680 -28.97 -3.84 -16.95
C SER A 680 -29.98 -2.69 -17.00
N ALA A 681 -31.02 -2.84 -17.83
CA ALA A 681 -32.08 -1.84 -18.00
C ALA A 681 -32.81 -1.52 -16.68
N GLU A 682 -32.88 -2.49 -15.75
CA GLU A 682 -33.50 -2.32 -14.44
C GLU A 682 -32.78 -1.28 -13.59
N PHE A 683 -31.44 -1.32 -13.56
CA PHE A 683 -30.65 -0.35 -12.83
C PHE A 683 -30.57 1.02 -13.52
N ARG A 684 -30.52 1.05 -14.84
CA ARG A 684 -30.50 2.32 -15.59
C ARG A 684 -31.77 3.13 -15.45
N LYS A 685 -32.93 2.49 -15.29
CA LYS A 685 -34.19 3.15 -15.03
C LYS A 685 -34.33 3.82 -13.68
N LEU A 686 -33.43 3.52 -12.74
CA LEU A 686 -33.43 4.14 -11.42
C LEU A 686 -33.00 5.62 -11.48
N TYR A 687 -32.24 6.01 -12.50
CA TYR A 687 -31.73 7.36 -12.63
C TYR A 687 -32.62 8.21 -13.49
N LEU A 688 -33.02 9.36 -12.96
CA LEU A 688 -33.95 10.28 -13.61
C LEU A 688 -33.24 11.56 -14.05
N PRO A 689 -33.55 12.10 -15.24
CA PRO A 689 -33.17 13.47 -15.57
C PRO A 689 -33.95 14.46 -14.73
N THR A 690 -33.50 15.69 -14.62
CA THR A 690 -34.27 16.80 -14.05
C THR A 690 -35.53 17.01 -14.87
N ASP A 691 -36.65 17.41 -14.21
CA ASP A 691 -37.93 17.66 -14.87
C ASP A 691 -37.78 18.57 -16.08
N GLY A 692 -38.37 18.13 -17.20
CA GLY A 692 -38.30 18.83 -18.49
C GLY A 692 -36.98 18.69 -19.24
N LYS A 693 -36.02 17.89 -18.71
CA LYS A 693 -34.71 17.59 -19.35
C LYS A 693 -34.65 16.13 -19.81
N VAL A 694 -33.66 15.82 -20.60
CA VAL A 694 -33.34 14.45 -21.05
C VAL A 694 -31.86 14.17 -20.81
N PHE A 695 -31.50 12.89 -20.63
CA PHE A 695 -30.10 12.49 -20.64
C PHE A 695 -29.56 12.56 -22.06
N VAL A 696 -28.37 13.14 -22.17
CA VAL A 696 -27.50 13.04 -23.37
C VAL A 696 -26.33 12.16 -22.97
N ILE A 697 -26.24 10.96 -23.54
CA ILE A 697 -25.23 9.97 -23.23
C ILE A 697 -24.26 9.92 -24.42
N CYS A 698 -23.00 10.28 -24.17
CA CYS A 698 -21.93 10.22 -25.17
C CYS A 698 -20.86 9.26 -24.70
N ASP A 699 -20.42 8.36 -25.58
CA ASP A 699 -19.32 7.43 -25.32
C ASP A 699 -18.45 7.29 -26.56
N TYR A 700 -17.13 7.22 -26.35
CA TYR A 700 -16.19 7.00 -27.43
C TYR A 700 -16.04 5.51 -27.72
N SER A 701 -16.35 5.07 -28.93
CA SER A 701 -16.19 3.69 -29.34
C SER A 701 -14.71 3.31 -29.43
N GLN A 702 -14.27 2.36 -28.59
CA GLN A 702 -12.92 1.75 -28.63
C GLN A 702 -11.78 2.78 -28.61
N ILE A 703 -11.88 3.86 -27.80
CA ILE A 703 -10.94 4.99 -27.88
C ILE A 703 -9.51 4.56 -27.54
N GLU A 704 -9.31 3.69 -26.56
CA GLU A 704 -7.97 3.22 -26.18
C GLU A 704 -7.30 2.45 -27.33
N LEU A 705 -8.03 1.59 -28.01
CA LEU A 705 -7.50 0.84 -29.16
C LEU A 705 -7.18 1.78 -30.35
N ARG A 706 -8.01 2.81 -30.56
CA ARG A 706 -7.76 3.82 -31.60
C ARG A 706 -6.49 4.63 -31.33
N VAL A 707 -6.35 5.11 -30.10
CA VAL A 707 -5.15 5.85 -29.69
C VAL A 707 -3.92 4.95 -29.75
N CYS A 708 -4.02 3.71 -29.28
CA CYS A 708 -2.93 2.73 -29.33
C CYS A 708 -2.49 2.45 -30.76
N ALA A 709 -3.44 2.21 -31.67
CA ALA A 709 -3.16 1.93 -33.08
C ALA A 709 -2.47 3.13 -33.76
N GLU A 710 -2.91 4.35 -33.48
CA GLU A 710 -2.31 5.58 -34.02
C GLU A 710 -0.88 5.79 -33.50
N LEU A 711 -0.67 5.67 -32.18
CA LEU A 711 0.65 5.83 -31.56
C LEU A 711 1.65 4.75 -31.99
N ALA A 712 1.17 3.51 -32.20
CA ALA A 712 2.01 2.41 -32.67
C ALA A 712 2.23 2.43 -34.21
N GLY A 713 1.47 3.23 -34.95
CA GLY A 713 1.47 3.21 -36.42
C GLY A 713 0.96 1.89 -36.99
N GLU A 714 0.06 1.15 -36.27
CA GLU A 714 -0.44 -0.16 -36.69
C GLU A 714 -1.50 0.00 -37.80
N THR A 715 -1.03 -0.09 -39.02
CA THR A 715 -1.84 0.20 -40.22
C THR A 715 -3.06 -0.68 -40.37
N LYS A 716 -2.98 -1.97 -40.02
CA LYS A 716 -4.11 -2.92 -40.11
C LYS A 716 -5.23 -2.54 -39.13
N MET A 717 -4.89 -2.19 -37.91
CA MET A 717 -5.89 -1.73 -36.93
C MET A 717 -6.51 -0.42 -37.36
N ILE A 718 -5.71 0.54 -37.83
CA ILE A 718 -6.19 1.84 -38.32
C ILE A 718 -7.16 1.65 -39.49
N GLU A 719 -6.84 0.75 -40.42
CA GLU A 719 -7.66 0.48 -41.61
C GLU A 719 -8.98 -0.21 -41.23
N ALA A 720 -8.95 -1.24 -40.38
CA ALA A 720 -10.15 -1.92 -39.86
C ALA A 720 -11.08 -0.93 -39.13
N MET A 721 -10.55 -0.05 -38.29
CA MET A 721 -11.32 0.96 -37.60
C MET A 721 -11.93 2.00 -38.54
N ARG A 722 -11.23 2.38 -39.64
CA ARG A 722 -11.78 3.27 -40.67
C ARG A 722 -12.90 2.62 -41.45
N GLN A 723 -12.88 1.29 -41.60
CA GLN A 723 -13.97 0.50 -42.21
C GLN A 723 -15.13 0.24 -41.24
N GLY A 724 -15.02 0.66 -39.99
CA GLY A 724 -16.06 0.50 -38.97
C GLY A 724 -16.11 -0.89 -38.34
N GLU A 725 -15.03 -1.66 -38.48
CA GLU A 725 -14.92 -2.99 -37.85
C GLU A 725 -14.73 -2.88 -36.34
N ASP A 726 -15.37 -3.81 -35.61
CA ASP A 726 -15.18 -3.98 -34.18
C ASP A 726 -13.97 -4.90 -33.94
N LEU A 727 -12.94 -4.36 -33.25
CA LEU A 727 -11.72 -5.11 -32.98
C LEU A 727 -11.82 -5.99 -31.71
N HIS A 728 -12.90 -5.91 -30.95
CA HIS A 728 -13.16 -6.78 -29.82
C HIS A 728 -13.82 -8.09 -30.26
#